data_b89b97c7c0eef682ad3b628d40dc9797
#
_entry.id   b89b97c7c0eef682ad3b628d40dc9797
#
_cell.length_a   1.000
_cell.length_b   1.000
_cell.length_c   1.000
_cell.angle_alpha   90.00
_cell.angle_beta   90.00
_cell.angle_gamma   90.00
#
_symmetry.space_group_name_H-M   'P 1'
#
loop_
_entity.id
_entity.type
_entity.pdbx_description
1 polymer ?
#
loop_
_entity_poly.entity_id
_entity_poly.type
_entity_poly.pdbx_seq_one_letter_code
_entity_poly.pdbx_strand_id
1 'polypeptide(L)'
;MSMRTTAWQIILPIVAVLWGGSATAQRTESTFRGGTITGTVLDSTSQSPLVGAEVFIVPVGASAVTRGVRVSATGRYSLIGVPAGNVTVRARLVGYAPKEQRVTVREGETIPVSFALVPRSTQLDQVVITGTGGATQRRAVGNVIETIKAEDVLAVAPARSVEQLIGARTPGLIVLPSTGQVGTGAQLRVRGASSLSLSNDPLIYIDGVRMDAATNRGQAQRGGAGASRLNDINPEDIESIEVIKGPAASTLYGTEASNGVIQIITKRGRTGVTHFDFTTRQGTNWLANPEGRSGELYGKVAGTGEIIHFNLYKHEEEFGNGPIFTNGRNQGYNASLNGGTDNNRYYMSTSYDNDVGVVPWNWDKKFSARANIDAGVGTKLRLQGSAGHIRDRIRLAQEAIDVDPFSNLVWGTPLTMGAGQRGFTQSPPEEWSTVESHADNDRTTLGLTAMYEPKEWFTHRLVTGIDVSSENNWRLYPRQPRGNLDFLGNNGLGNKNVQRASRSFLTLDYSSSLKYGWRDAMRFTTSVGLQHYRSELSTITATATTFPAGPITTVTGGATRDGQEDYVANATVGMFVQQQAAWNNRLFLTAALRGDDNSAFGQSFKAAYYPKLSGSWVVSEEPWWHMPVIGDLRLRGALGVAGTQPGTFDAARLYSPSVGYQNQPGLVPGSYGNPELKPERSRELELGFETTLLGGRADFSYTHYGRTITDAIVNSPIPPSVGFPGSQVINIGRVTGWGNELSANVRVLEGRTVSWELGTQLASNGNRVEDMGSISFLTVGGGGQAQNRVGFGIGDFFLYKVRSATLDAGGFVTSSICDGGTGKSGLEMGGPDVPCSAAPRVNWGHSQPTWQAGFNTTVTLFQRLRLYGRVDGNGGHLQSDTEIRALHNQGSTEAVILRNDPLLQVYRSIEADAVGTYQAGFLRLRELSATYTLSPTYVSRLGASGATLSVAGRNLSMLWTAAQGWNTSRDGEVYVPIAGQHVWDPEIRAVGQLSNGFQTILPPTASFTTTLRLNF
;
A
#
# COMPACT_ATOMS: atom_id res chain seq x y z
N MET A 1 9.88 4.94 37.49
CA MET A 1 9.79 6.35 37.89
C MET A 1 11.19 6.94 37.69
N SER A 2 11.35 7.98 36.90
CA SER A 2 12.58 8.64 36.44
C SER A 2 13.13 8.24 35.05
N MET A 3 12.41 8.55 34.02
CA MET A 3 12.94 8.71 32.65
C MET A 3 12.03 9.65 31.80
N ARG A 4 11.50 10.71 32.40
CA ARG A 4 10.62 11.68 31.72
C ARG A 4 11.19 13.09 31.53
N THR A 5 12.46 13.35 31.86
CA THR A 5 12.99 14.72 31.86
C THR A 5 14.20 14.96 30.96
N THR A 6 14.71 13.94 30.24
CA THR A 6 15.94 14.10 29.42
C THR A 6 15.71 14.38 27.95
N ALA A 7 14.50 14.22 27.42
CA ALA A 7 14.24 14.43 25.99
C ALA A 7 14.02 15.90 25.57
N TRP A 8 13.77 16.81 26.53
CA TRP A 8 13.49 18.23 26.23
C TRP A 8 14.72 19.14 26.29
N GLN A 9 15.83 18.65 26.82
CA GLN A 9 17.06 19.47 26.93
C GLN A 9 18.02 19.36 25.74
N ILE A 10 17.76 18.48 24.77
CA ILE A 10 18.63 18.31 23.58
C ILE A 10 18.13 19.15 22.39
N ILE A 11 16.92 19.68 22.40
CA ILE A 11 16.35 20.42 21.26
C ILE A 11 16.71 21.94 21.30
N LEU A 12 17.03 22.50 22.44
CA LEU A 12 17.31 23.95 22.54
C LEU A 12 18.68 24.45 22.06
N PRO A 13 19.77 23.67 22.01
CA PRO A 13 21.05 24.23 21.53
C PRO A 13 21.21 24.26 20.00
N ILE A 14 20.34 23.63 19.19
CA ILE A 14 20.48 23.61 17.72
C ILE A 14 19.90 24.88 17.06
N VAL A 15 19.01 25.61 17.72
CA VAL A 15 18.39 26.82 17.17
C VAL A 15 19.24 28.07 17.40
N ALA A 16 20.14 28.05 18.36
CA ALA A 16 20.94 29.24 18.73
C ALA A 16 22.23 29.48 17.89
N VAL A 17 22.61 28.53 17.01
CA VAL A 17 23.85 28.65 16.20
C VAL A 17 23.62 29.32 14.83
N LEU A 18 22.36 29.56 14.44
CA LEU A 18 22.04 30.12 13.11
C LEU A 18 21.83 31.65 13.05
N TRP A 19 22.03 32.38 14.16
CA TRP A 19 21.89 33.84 14.18
C TRP A 19 23.18 34.52 14.64
N GLY A 20 24.13 34.64 13.74
CA GLY A 20 25.32 35.44 14.00
C GLY A 20 26.31 35.42 12.85
N GLY A 21 26.19 36.37 11.93
CA GLY A 21 27.21 36.56 10.91
C GLY A 21 26.75 37.30 9.65
N SER A 22 26.39 38.57 9.79
CA SER A 22 26.34 39.48 8.62
C SER A 22 27.77 39.87 8.27
N ALA A 23 28.38 39.16 7.32
CA ALA A 23 29.61 39.61 6.68
C ALA A 23 29.25 40.32 5.37
N THR A 24 29.43 41.63 5.35
CA THR A 24 29.43 42.45 4.16
C THR A 24 30.61 42.08 3.26
N ALA A 25 30.31 41.37 2.16
CA ALA A 25 31.26 41.12 1.10
C ALA A 25 31.23 42.29 0.13
N GLN A 26 32.31 43.04 0.04
CA GLN A 26 32.58 44.02 -1.00
C GLN A 26 32.63 43.32 -2.37
N ARG A 27 31.74 43.74 -3.27
CA ARG A 27 31.72 43.34 -4.68
C ARG A 27 32.85 44.04 -5.43
N THR A 28 33.87 43.30 -5.81
CA THR A 28 34.83 43.76 -6.83
C THR A 28 34.20 43.53 -8.21
N GLU A 29 33.78 44.56 -8.88
CA GLU A 29 33.35 44.52 -10.27
C GLU A 29 34.56 44.24 -11.17
N SER A 30 34.68 43.03 -11.69
CA SER A 30 35.53 42.75 -12.83
C SER A 30 34.69 43.03 -14.10
N THR A 31 35.08 44.07 -14.82
CA THR A 31 34.54 44.41 -16.16
C THR A 31 34.93 43.29 -17.14
N PHE A 32 34.12 42.23 -17.23
CA PHE A 32 34.21 41.23 -18.30
C PHE A 32 33.51 41.83 -19.56
N ARG A 33 34.31 42.18 -20.60
CA ARG A 33 33.84 42.54 -21.93
C ARG A 33 33.43 41.25 -22.68
N GLY A 34 32.14 40.95 -22.76
CA GLY A 34 31.56 39.84 -23.55
C GLY A 34 30.28 40.28 -24.22
N GLY A 35 29.80 39.50 -25.20
CA GLY A 35 28.50 39.77 -25.86
C GLY A 35 27.31 39.31 -25.00
N THR A 36 26.11 39.63 -25.45
CA THR A 36 24.84 39.22 -24.81
C THR A 36 24.00 38.36 -25.76
N ILE A 37 23.44 37.29 -25.27
CA ILE A 37 22.46 36.45 -26.03
C ILE A 37 21.07 36.64 -25.39
N THR A 38 20.11 37.08 -26.18
CA THR A 38 18.71 37.27 -25.73
C THR A 38 17.76 36.45 -26.58
N GLY A 39 16.61 36.10 -26.06
CA GLY A 39 15.62 35.39 -26.84
C GLY A 39 14.43 34.91 -26.02
N THR A 40 13.66 34.03 -26.62
CA THR A 40 12.50 33.37 -25.99
C THR A 40 12.63 31.88 -26.06
N VAL A 41 12.10 31.20 -25.07
CA VAL A 41 11.95 29.74 -25.07
C VAL A 41 10.46 29.44 -24.98
N LEU A 42 9.95 28.80 -26.03
CA LEU A 42 8.54 28.49 -26.22
C LEU A 42 8.36 26.97 -26.39
N ASP A 43 7.19 26.51 -26.07
CA ASP A 43 6.72 25.19 -26.49
C ASP A 43 6.50 25.14 -28.00
N SER A 44 7.05 24.15 -28.70
CA SER A 44 6.98 24.08 -30.16
C SER A 44 5.55 23.90 -30.70
N THR A 45 4.66 23.30 -29.88
CA THR A 45 3.29 22.93 -30.25
C THR A 45 2.28 24.01 -29.83
N SER A 46 2.34 24.40 -28.56
CA SER A 46 1.40 25.39 -27.99
C SER A 46 1.84 26.85 -28.15
N GLN A 47 3.12 27.07 -28.49
CA GLN A 47 3.75 28.40 -28.54
C GLN A 47 3.70 29.15 -27.19
N SER A 48 3.44 28.41 -26.09
CA SER A 48 3.39 28.98 -24.75
C SER A 48 4.79 29.22 -24.19
N PRO A 49 5.02 30.24 -23.36
CA PRO A 49 6.28 30.48 -22.70
C PRO A 49 6.67 29.30 -21.78
N LEU A 50 7.90 28.80 -21.92
CA LEU A 50 8.45 27.75 -21.05
C LEU A 50 9.17 28.39 -19.86
N VAL A 51 8.41 28.71 -18.83
CA VAL A 51 8.90 29.34 -17.60
C VAL A 51 9.85 28.40 -16.87
N GLY A 52 11.01 28.92 -16.42
CA GLY A 52 11.99 28.12 -15.68
C GLY A 52 12.89 27.24 -16.56
N ALA A 53 12.72 27.26 -17.89
CA ALA A 53 13.67 26.62 -18.79
C ALA A 53 15.07 27.20 -18.57
N GLU A 54 16.10 26.36 -18.65
CA GLU A 54 17.49 26.79 -18.52
C GLU A 54 18.12 26.97 -19.90
N VAL A 55 18.75 28.14 -20.10
CA VAL A 55 19.54 28.44 -21.30
C VAL A 55 21.00 28.64 -20.85
N PHE A 56 21.90 27.90 -21.43
CA PHE A 56 23.31 27.93 -21.03
C PHE A 56 24.25 27.65 -22.20
N ILE A 57 25.50 28.04 -22.03
CA ILE A 57 26.56 27.78 -22.99
C ILE A 57 27.11 26.37 -22.71
N VAL A 58 27.18 25.55 -23.75
CA VAL A 58 27.79 24.20 -23.67
C VAL A 58 29.32 24.41 -23.57
N PRO A 59 29.95 23.95 -22.46
CA PRO A 59 31.39 24.14 -22.28
C PRO A 59 32.18 23.29 -23.27
N VAL A 60 33.22 23.90 -23.87
CA VAL A 60 34.19 23.20 -24.70
C VAL A 60 35.48 23.02 -23.87
N GLY A 61 35.67 21.77 -23.33
CA GLY A 61 36.84 21.44 -22.49
C GLY A 61 36.49 21.29 -20.99
N ALA A 62 37.36 20.57 -20.25
CA ALA A 62 37.10 20.14 -18.86
C ALA A 62 37.14 21.25 -17.79
N SER A 63 37.44 22.47 -18.12
CA SER A 63 37.64 23.58 -17.14
C SER A 63 36.71 24.78 -17.35
N ALA A 64 35.70 24.70 -18.20
CA ALA A 64 34.84 25.84 -18.52
C ALA A 64 33.66 25.96 -17.54
N VAL A 65 33.50 27.10 -16.91
CA VAL A 65 32.35 27.44 -16.06
C VAL A 65 31.08 27.49 -16.91
N THR A 66 30.09 26.67 -16.60
CA THR A 66 28.78 26.68 -17.26
C THR A 66 28.04 27.95 -16.86
N ARG A 67 27.93 28.93 -17.79
CA ARG A 67 27.08 30.10 -17.62
C ARG A 67 25.69 29.81 -18.15
N GLY A 68 24.69 29.91 -17.29
CA GLY A 68 23.28 29.66 -17.63
C GLY A 68 22.35 30.69 -16.98
N VAL A 69 21.18 30.85 -17.54
CA VAL A 69 20.09 31.71 -17.05
C VAL A 69 18.78 30.97 -17.13
N ARG A 70 17.87 31.22 -16.20
CA ARG A 70 16.50 30.74 -16.25
C ARG A 70 15.58 31.67 -17.00
N VAL A 71 14.70 31.08 -17.76
CA VAL A 71 13.69 31.78 -18.55
C VAL A 71 12.62 32.41 -17.64
N SER A 72 12.30 33.65 -17.85
CA SER A 72 11.33 34.44 -17.07
C SER A 72 9.88 33.93 -17.28
N ALA A 73 8.94 34.46 -16.50
CA ALA A 73 7.51 34.17 -16.64
C ALA A 73 6.91 34.54 -18.01
N THR A 74 7.57 35.44 -18.76
CA THR A 74 7.17 35.81 -20.14
C THR A 74 7.88 34.99 -21.21
N GLY A 75 8.61 33.93 -20.83
CA GLY A 75 9.37 33.12 -21.78
C GLY A 75 10.68 33.73 -22.25
N ARG A 76 11.10 34.89 -21.73
CA ARG A 76 12.30 35.62 -22.17
C ARG A 76 13.51 35.28 -21.30
N TYR A 77 14.70 35.29 -21.92
CA TYR A 77 15.98 35.18 -21.24
C TYR A 77 17.01 36.17 -21.77
N SER A 78 18.01 36.47 -20.95
CA SER A 78 19.16 37.28 -21.32
C SER A 78 20.41 36.69 -20.65
N LEU A 79 21.33 36.20 -21.46
CA LEU A 79 22.62 35.63 -21.05
C LEU A 79 23.72 36.66 -21.32
N ILE A 80 24.18 37.32 -20.28
CA ILE A 80 25.12 38.45 -20.35
C ILE A 80 26.56 37.95 -20.13
N GLY A 81 27.54 38.60 -20.80
CA GLY A 81 28.96 38.32 -20.64
C GLY A 81 29.41 37.01 -21.31
N VAL A 82 28.79 36.68 -22.44
CA VAL A 82 29.17 35.54 -23.25
C VAL A 82 30.50 35.79 -23.93
N PRO A 83 31.49 34.86 -23.82
CA PRO A 83 32.79 35.04 -24.50
C PRO A 83 32.63 35.18 -26.00
N ALA A 84 33.44 36.07 -26.60
CA ALA A 84 33.48 36.23 -28.04
C ALA A 84 34.02 34.94 -28.71
N GLY A 85 33.42 34.57 -29.84
CA GLY A 85 33.75 33.33 -30.56
C GLY A 85 32.53 32.49 -30.90
N ASN A 86 32.78 31.28 -31.43
CA ASN A 86 31.73 30.34 -31.72
C ASN A 86 31.30 29.60 -30.41
N VAL A 87 30.08 29.83 -29.97
CA VAL A 87 29.50 29.21 -28.81
C VAL A 87 28.31 28.36 -29.17
N THR A 88 28.13 27.25 -28.49
CA THR A 88 26.89 26.46 -28.60
C THR A 88 26.01 26.82 -27.42
N VAL A 89 24.81 27.35 -27.70
CA VAL A 89 23.80 27.67 -26.70
C VAL A 89 22.82 26.52 -26.66
N ARG A 90 22.54 26.00 -25.48
CA ARG A 90 21.56 24.91 -25.25
C ARG A 90 20.44 25.42 -24.38
N ALA A 91 19.21 25.20 -24.82
CA ALA A 91 18.01 25.35 -24.01
C ALA A 91 17.51 23.98 -23.55
N ARG A 92 17.17 23.85 -22.26
CA ARG A 92 16.58 22.62 -21.71
C ARG A 92 15.49 22.95 -20.69
N LEU A 93 14.48 22.10 -20.63
CA LEU A 93 13.46 22.08 -19.61
C LEU A 93 13.04 20.63 -19.40
N VAL A 94 12.79 20.24 -18.16
CA VAL A 94 12.26 18.90 -17.87
C VAL A 94 10.91 18.72 -18.58
N GLY A 95 10.74 17.64 -19.32
CA GLY A 95 9.55 17.42 -20.15
C GLY A 95 9.72 17.86 -21.62
N TYR A 96 10.90 18.38 -22.02
CA TYR A 96 11.17 18.85 -23.37
C TYR A 96 12.49 18.33 -23.91
N ALA A 97 12.55 18.06 -25.21
CA ALA A 97 13.79 17.73 -25.87
C ALA A 97 14.72 18.95 -25.84
N PRO A 98 15.97 18.82 -25.32
CA PRO A 98 16.91 19.93 -25.32
C PRO A 98 17.27 20.30 -26.76
N LYS A 99 17.42 21.58 -27.02
CA LYS A 99 17.76 22.11 -28.36
C LYS A 99 19.02 22.96 -28.27
N GLU A 100 19.90 22.75 -29.24
CA GLU A 100 21.16 23.49 -29.36
C GLU A 100 21.16 24.34 -30.58
N GLN A 101 21.85 25.51 -30.48
CA GLN A 101 22.09 26.39 -31.58
C GLN A 101 23.52 26.94 -31.48
N ARG A 102 24.28 26.83 -32.57
CA ARG A 102 25.61 27.43 -32.67
C ARG A 102 25.48 28.87 -33.09
N VAL A 103 26.18 29.77 -32.39
CA VAL A 103 26.13 31.22 -32.60
C VAL A 103 27.54 31.78 -32.50
N THR A 104 27.89 32.71 -33.37
CA THR A 104 29.15 33.44 -33.31
C THR A 104 28.90 34.76 -32.54
N VAL A 105 29.51 34.92 -31.40
CA VAL A 105 29.37 36.08 -30.52
C VAL A 105 30.55 37.03 -30.74
N ARG A 106 30.26 38.32 -30.96
CA ARG A 106 31.25 39.37 -30.99
C ARG A 106 31.19 40.20 -29.70
N GLU A 107 32.28 40.85 -29.35
CA GLU A 107 32.37 41.66 -28.13
C GLU A 107 31.35 42.83 -28.18
N GLY A 108 30.53 43.01 -27.15
CA GLY A 108 29.53 44.06 -27.03
C GLY A 108 28.25 43.83 -27.87
N GLU A 109 28.17 42.77 -28.66
CA GLU A 109 27.00 42.48 -29.54
C GLU A 109 25.88 41.78 -28.76
N THR A 110 24.64 42.16 -29.09
CA THR A 110 23.44 41.46 -28.59
C THR A 110 22.84 40.60 -29.70
N ILE A 111 22.82 39.29 -29.53
CA ILE A 111 22.37 38.35 -30.56
C ILE A 111 21.04 37.71 -30.13
N PRO A 112 19.98 37.80 -30.94
CA PRO A 112 18.72 37.16 -30.68
C PRO A 112 18.81 35.64 -31.02
N VAL A 113 18.54 34.77 -30.02
CA VAL A 113 18.49 33.31 -30.17
C VAL A 113 17.22 32.83 -29.49
N SER A 114 16.25 32.32 -30.24
CA SER A 114 15.01 31.80 -29.66
C SER A 114 14.91 30.27 -29.87
N PHE A 115 14.34 29.60 -28.92
CA PHE A 115 14.17 28.14 -28.92
C PHE A 115 12.68 27.81 -28.89
N ALA A 116 12.27 26.92 -29.82
CA ALA A 116 11.02 26.20 -29.69
C ALA A 116 11.39 24.76 -29.30
N LEU A 117 11.09 24.39 -28.04
CA LEU A 117 11.37 23.06 -27.52
C LEU A 117 10.19 22.14 -27.80
N VAL A 118 10.48 20.94 -28.25
CA VAL A 118 9.47 19.91 -28.51
C VAL A 118 9.14 19.21 -27.20
N PRO A 119 7.87 19.10 -26.78
CA PRO A 119 7.49 18.28 -25.65
C PRO A 119 8.00 16.87 -25.87
N ARG A 120 8.75 16.35 -24.88
CA ARG A 120 9.26 14.98 -24.90
C ARG A 120 8.86 14.36 -23.58
N SER A 121 8.27 13.18 -23.62
CA SER A 121 8.08 12.39 -22.42
C SER A 121 9.46 11.97 -21.88
N THR A 122 10.00 12.72 -20.92
CA THR A 122 11.34 12.51 -20.36
C THR A 122 11.32 11.53 -19.21
N GLN A 123 10.59 10.42 -19.33
CA GLN A 123 10.64 9.35 -18.33
C GLN A 123 12.06 8.79 -18.16
N LEU A 124 12.87 8.74 -19.22
CA LEU A 124 14.22 8.17 -19.18
C LEU A 124 15.25 9.00 -18.39
N ASP A 125 15.10 10.30 -18.33
CA ASP A 125 16.03 11.21 -17.61
C ASP A 125 15.57 11.50 -16.19
N GLN A 126 14.42 10.99 -15.78
CA GLN A 126 13.95 11.09 -14.40
C GLN A 126 14.97 10.47 -13.45
N VAL A 127 15.30 11.19 -12.39
CA VAL A 127 16.18 10.69 -11.35
C VAL A 127 15.36 9.85 -10.40
N VAL A 128 15.77 8.59 -10.20
CA VAL A 128 15.25 7.70 -9.17
C VAL A 128 16.24 7.65 -8.02
N ILE A 129 15.73 7.69 -6.81
CA ILE A 129 16.54 7.76 -5.59
C ILE A 129 16.77 6.36 -5.02
N THR A 130 15.91 5.43 -5.37
CA THR A 130 15.83 4.09 -4.79
C THR A 130 16.37 3.01 -5.73
N GLY A 131 16.82 1.90 -5.16
CA GLY A 131 17.32 0.76 -5.91
C GLY A 131 18.73 0.90 -6.46
N THR A 132 19.45 1.97 -6.08
CA THR A 132 20.84 2.25 -6.48
C THR A 132 21.63 2.82 -5.31
N GLY A 133 22.96 2.72 -5.34
CA GLY A 133 23.85 3.29 -4.29
C GLY A 133 23.84 4.84 -4.22
N GLY A 134 23.00 5.50 -5.01
CA GLY A 134 22.82 6.95 -5.07
C GLY A 134 21.77 7.34 -6.10
N ALA A 135 21.44 8.63 -6.21
CA ALA A 135 20.50 9.11 -7.22
C ALA A 135 20.98 8.75 -8.64
N THR A 136 20.17 8.05 -9.40
CA THR A 136 20.49 7.50 -10.73
C THR A 136 19.39 7.83 -11.72
N GLN A 137 19.73 8.09 -12.97
CA GLN A 137 18.74 8.29 -14.02
C GLN A 137 18.00 6.97 -14.33
N ARG A 138 16.68 7.02 -14.53
CA ARG A 138 15.84 5.85 -14.88
C ARG A 138 16.40 5.06 -16.06
N ARG A 139 17.01 5.74 -17.06
CA ARG A 139 17.64 5.09 -18.22
C ARG A 139 18.72 4.07 -17.82
N ALA A 140 19.40 4.25 -16.70
CA ALA A 140 20.49 3.39 -16.24
C ALA A 140 20.02 2.24 -15.35
N VAL A 141 18.73 2.15 -15.03
CA VAL A 141 18.18 1.15 -14.12
C VAL A 141 17.57 -0.01 -14.92
N GLY A 142 18.11 -1.21 -14.77
CA GLY A 142 17.63 -2.40 -15.51
C GLY A 142 16.41 -3.09 -14.90
N ASN A 143 16.05 -2.80 -13.62
CA ASN A 143 14.85 -3.32 -12.98
C ASN A 143 13.69 -2.32 -13.04
N VAL A 144 12.48 -2.81 -12.74
CA VAL A 144 11.27 -1.98 -12.68
C VAL A 144 11.29 -1.09 -11.44
N ILE A 145 11.14 0.22 -11.66
CA ILE A 145 10.80 1.19 -10.62
C ILE A 145 9.66 2.05 -11.16
N GLU A 146 8.52 1.99 -10.49
CA GLU A 146 7.39 2.84 -10.80
C GLU A 146 7.37 4.05 -9.85
N THR A 147 7.14 5.23 -10.41
CA THR A 147 7.09 6.47 -9.64
C THR A 147 5.73 7.12 -9.77
N ILE A 148 5.06 7.31 -8.65
CA ILE A 148 3.80 8.04 -8.53
C ILE A 148 4.12 9.43 -7.97
N LYS A 149 3.92 10.48 -8.75
CA LYS A 149 4.04 11.85 -8.27
C LYS A 149 2.75 12.23 -7.53
N ALA A 150 2.87 12.49 -6.23
CA ALA A 150 1.70 12.79 -5.40
C ALA A 150 1.01 14.09 -5.82
N GLU A 151 1.77 15.11 -6.24
CA GLU A 151 1.23 16.39 -6.72
C GLU A 151 0.30 16.20 -7.93
N ASP A 152 0.69 15.37 -8.91
CA ASP A 152 -0.11 15.10 -10.10
C ASP A 152 -1.44 14.41 -9.74
N VAL A 153 -1.40 13.46 -8.79
CA VAL A 153 -2.59 12.76 -8.31
C VAL A 153 -3.50 13.69 -7.53
N LEU A 154 -2.95 14.45 -6.57
CA LEU A 154 -3.70 15.37 -5.72
C LEU A 154 -4.30 16.55 -6.50
N ALA A 155 -3.71 16.91 -7.65
CA ALA A 155 -4.23 17.94 -8.53
C ALA A 155 -5.52 17.54 -9.26
N VAL A 156 -5.77 16.25 -9.45
CA VAL A 156 -6.97 15.73 -10.12
C VAL A 156 -7.96 15.09 -9.16
N ALA A 157 -7.48 14.42 -8.11
CA ALA A 157 -8.33 13.69 -7.16
C ALA A 157 -7.73 13.78 -5.75
N PRO A 158 -8.24 14.68 -4.87
CA PRO A 158 -7.79 14.78 -3.49
C PRO A 158 -7.83 13.43 -2.78
N ALA A 159 -6.73 12.99 -2.17
CA ALA A 159 -6.61 11.73 -1.46
C ALA A 159 -6.53 11.97 0.06
N ARG A 160 -7.14 11.08 0.85
CA ARG A 160 -7.12 11.13 2.33
C ARG A 160 -6.04 10.25 2.94
N SER A 161 -5.59 9.23 2.20
CA SER A 161 -4.59 8.27 2.66
C SER A 161 -3.59 7.92 1.56
N VAL A 162 -2.47 7.34 1.96
CA VAL A 162 -1.43 6.86 1.03
C VAL A 162 -1.99 5.75 0.13
N GLU A 163 -2.84 4.86 0.67
CA GLU A 163 -3.47 3.80 -0.11
C GLU A 163 -4.33 4.38 -1.26
N GLN A 164 -5.01 5.50 -1.04
CA GLN A 164 -5.75 6.19 -2.10
C GLN A 164 -4.84 6.83 -3.15
N LEU A 165 -3.63 7.25 -2.76
CA LEU A 165 -2.63 7.74 -3.72
C LEU A 165 -2.09 6.63 -4.63
N ILE A 166 -1.82 5.44 -4.06
CA ILE A 166 -1.15 4.37 -4.80
C ILE A 166 -2.10 3.40 -5.49
N GLY A 167 -3.32 3.25 -4.99
CA GLY A 167 -4.28 2.26 -5.45
C GLY A 167 -4.48 2.28 -6.97
N ALA A 168 -4.31 1.14 -7.65
CA ALA A 168 -4.42 0.90 -9.11
C ALA A 168 -3.76 1.97 -10.01
N ARG A 169 -2.69 2.62 -9.55
CA ARG A 169 -1.83 3.51 -10.37
C ARG A 169 -0.51 2.86 -10.76
N THR A 170 -0.27 1.67 -10.25
CA THR A 170 0.93 0.87 -10.51
C THR A 170 0.50 -0.56 -10.84
N PRO A 171 0.78 -1.09 -12.04
CA PRO A 171 0.42 -2.46 -12.37
C PRO A 171 1.17 -3.44 -11.46
N GLY A 172 0.48 -4.51 -11.03
CA GLY A 172 1.05 -5.51 -10.12
C GLY A 172 1.15 -5.11 -8.65
N LEU A 173 0.69 -3.92 -8.26
CA LEU A 173 0.49 -3.52 -6.87
C LEU A 173 -1.01 -3.49 -6.57
N ILE A 174 -1.47 -4.38 -5.71
CA ILE A 174 -2.86 -4.49 -5.28
C ILE A 174 -3.00 -3.86 -3.89
N VAL A 175 -4.01 -3.02 -3.73
CA VAL A 175 -4.43 -2.46 -2.45
C VAL A 175 -5.70 -3.20 -2.03
N LEU A 176 -5.66 -3.88 -0.90
CA LEU A 176 -6.73 -4.70 -0.36
C LEU A 176 -7.29 -4.02 0.89
N PRO A 177 -8.41 -3.27 0.80
CA PRO A 177 -8.99 -2.63 1.97
C PRO A 177 -9.48 -3.69 2.97
N SER A 178 -9.26 -3.45 4.25
CA SER A 178 -9.70 -4.34 5.32
C SER A 178 -11.17 -4.13 5.65
N THR A 179 -11.63 -2.90 5.65
CA THR A 179 -13.01 -2.49 5.98
C THR A 179 -13.29 -1.07 5.46
N GLY A 180 -14.57 -0.70 5.40
CA GLY A 180 -15.02 0.66 5.09
C GLY A 180 -15.01 1.63 6.26
N GLN A 181 -14.60 1.22 7.46
CA GLN A 181 -14.49 2.10 8.63
C GLN A 181 -13.40 3.17 8.42
N VAL A 182 -13.62 4.37 8.98
CA VAL A 182 -12.57 5.39 9.00
C VAL A 182 -11.49 5.03 10.02
N GLY A 183 -10.23 5.40 9.74
CA GLY A 183 -9.08 5.07 10.57
C GLY A 183 -8.46 3.68 10.31
N THR A 184 -9.10 2.85 9.49
CA THR A 184 -8.56 1.54 9.10
C THR A 184 -7.73 1.64 7.82
N GLY A 185 -6.89 0.65 7.57
CA GLY A 185 -6.00 0.65 6.43
C GLY A 185 -6.24 -0.48 5.44
N ALA A 186 -5.39 -0.54 4.43
CA ALA A 186 -5.38 -1.57 3.43
C ALA A 186 -4.07 -2.36 3.46
N GLN A 187 -4.14 -3.63 3.11
CA GLN A 187 -2.97 -4.46 2.89
C GLN A 187 -2.44 -4.26 1.48
N LEU A 188 -1.13 -4.19 1.34
CA LEU A 188 -0.45 -4.02 0.06
C LEU A 188 0.15 -5.35 -0.40
N ARG A 189 -0.03 -5.68 -1.68
CA ARG A 189 0.56 -6.88 -2.31
C ARG A 189 1.25 -6.50 -3.61
N VAL A 190 2.51 -6.88 -3.73
CA VAL A 190 3.28 -6.71 -4.97
C VAL A 190 3.44 -8.07 -5.64
N ARG A 191 2.92 -8.20 -6.87
CA ARG A 191 3.03 -9.42 -7.68
C ARG A 191 2.47 -10.69 -6.99
N GLY A 192 1.39 -10.54 -6.20
CA GLY A 192 0.71 -11.63 -5.51
C GLY A 192 1.46 -12.19 -4.29
N ALA A 193 1.01 -13.35 -3.80
CA ALA A 193 1.64 -14.04 -2.68
C ALA A 193 2.91 -14.77 -3.13
N SER A 194 3.91 -14.80 -2.25
CA SER A 194 5.20 -15.46 -2.48
C SER A 194 5.56 -16.48 -1.40
N SER A 195 5.29 -16.19 -0.13
CA SER A 195 5.59 -17.08 0.97
C SER A 195 4.35 -17.90 1.39
N LEU A 196 4.59 -19.15 1.82
CA LEU A 196 3.56 -20.06 2.32
C LEU A 196 3.13 -19.75 3.75
N SER A 197 4.04 -19.21 4.58
CA SER A 197 3.80 -19.02 6.02
C SER A 197 4.25 -17.65 6.55
N LEU A 198 5.09 -16.90 5.80
CA LEU A 198 5.59 -15.60 6.23
C LEU A 198 4.78 -14.44 5.65
N SER A 199 5.08 -13.21 6.09
CA SER A 199 4.46 -12.00 5.53
C SER A 199 4.75 -11.85 4.04
N ASN A 200 3.74 -11.43 3.31
CA ASN A 200 3.81 -11.11 1.89
C ASN A 200 3.75 -9.59 1.64
N ASP A 201 3.90 -8.76 2.66
CA ASP A 201 3.82 -7.30 2.56
C ASP A 201 5.15 -6.69 2.12
N PRO A 202 5.14 -5.60 1.32
CA PRO A 202 6.36 -4.89 0.94
C PRO A 202 6.95 -4.11 2.13
N LEU A 203 8.25 -3.84 2.08
CA LEU A 203 8.90 -2.91 3.01
C LEU A 203 8.52 -1.47 2.68
N ILE A 204 8.38 -0.63 3.71
CA ILE A 204 8.06 0.79 3.54
C ILE A 204 9.14 1.65 4.19
N TYR A 205 9.56 2.70 3.46
CA TYR A 205 10.53 3.71 3.91
C TYR A 205 9.97 5.12 3.70
N ILE A 206 10.31 6.04 4.60
CA ILE A 206 10.08 7.47 4.43
C ILE A 206 11.44 8.17 4.42
N ASP A 207 11.77 8.86 3.34
CA ASP A 207 13.04 9.56 3.15
C ASP A 207 14.28 8.70 3.45
N GLY A 208 14.17 7.38 3.22
CA GLY A 208 15.23 6.40 3.48
C GLY A 208 15.24 5.80 4.89
N VAL A 209 14.38 6.25 5.80
CA VAL A 209 14.21 5.66 7.14
C VAL A 209 13.14 4.58 7.07
N ARG A 210 13.48 3.37 7.53
CA ARG A 210 12.50 2.26 7.61
C ARG A 210 11.41 2.59 8.61
N MET A 211 10.15 2.30 8.25
CA MET A 211 9.00 2.56 9.10
C MET A 211 8.19 1.30 9.42
N ASP A 212 7.44 1.37 10.52
CA ASP A 212 6.36 0.40 10.76
C ASP A 212 5.23 0.61 9.74
N ALA A 213 4.92 -0.43 8.99
CA ALA A 213 3.87 -0.44 7.98
C ALA A 213 2.77 -1.46 8.28
N ALA A 214 2.72 -1.96 9.50
CA ALA A 214 1.74 -2.97 9.85
C ALA A 214 0.30 -2.45 9.69
N THR A 215 -0.54 -3.28 9.09
CA THR A 215 -1.90 -2.95 8.67
C THR A 215 -2.99 -3.43 9.63
N ASN A 216 -2.59 -4.06 10.74
CA ASN A 216 -3.52 -4.56 11.75
C ASN A 216 -2.98 -4.24 13.14
N ARG A 217 -3.14 -3.00 13.55
CA ARG A 217 -2.75 -2.50 14.86
C ARG A 217 -3.98 -2.17 15.70
N GLY A 218 -3.80 -2.22 16.99
CA GLY A 218 -4.87 -1.99 17.97
C GLY A 218 -5.38 -3.29 18.60
N GLN A 219 -6.53 -3.22 19.23
CA GLN A 219 -7.20 -4.40 19.78
C GLN A 219 -7.63 -5.31 18.63
N ALA A 220 -7.32 -6.60 18.76
CA ALA A 220 -7.72 -7.58 17.77
C ALA A 220 -9.25 -7.52 17.57
N GLN A 221 -9.68 -7.15 16.38
CA GLN A 221 -11.07 -7.27 15.95
C GLN A 221 -11.22 -8.64 15.25
N ARG A 222 -12.32 -9.35 15.48
CA ARG A 222 -12.71 -10.43 14.57
C ARG A 222 -12.87 -9.80 13.18
N GLY A 223 -12.75 -10.43 12.10
CA GLY A 223 -12.82 -9.82 10.77
C GLY A 223 -11.58 -9.05 10.34
N GLY A 224 -10.66 -8.72 11.26
CA GLY A 224 -9.36 -8.15 10.94
C GLY A 224 -9.33 -6.64 10.70
N ALA A 225 -10.37 -5.89 11.10
CA ALA A 225 -10.32 -4.44 11.09
C ALA A 225 -9.29 -3.94 12.10
N GLY A 226 -8.28 -3.21 11.63
CA GLY A 226 -7.24 -2.63 12.47
C GLY A 226 -6.72 -1.32 11.91
N ALA A 227 -6.12 -0.51 12.77
CA ALA A 227 -5.46 0.72 12.34
C ALA A 227 -4.21 0.38 11.52
N SER A 228 -4.00 1.11 10.42
CA SER A 228 -2.80 0.98 9.58
C SER A 228 -1.82 2.10 9.86
N ARG A 229 -0.56 1.73 10.10
CA ARG A 229 0.51 2.74 10.27
C ARG A 229 0.86 3.48 8.98
N LEU A 230 0.44 2.99 7.82
CA LEU A 230 0.57 3.70 6.55
C LEU A 230 -0.40 4.91 6.46
N ASN A 231 -1.57 4.81 7.10
CA ASN A 231 -2.52 5.92 7.18
C ASN A 231 -2.09 7.06 8.10
N ASP A 232 -1.05 6.86 8.92
CA ASP A 232 -0.47 7.94 9.71
C ASP A 232 0.11 9.05 8.82
N ILE A 233 0.56 8.72 7.59
CA ILE A 233 1.25 9.67 6.70
C ILE A 233 0.25 10.60 6.02
N ASN A 234 0.46 11.92 6.14
CA ASN A 234 -0.34 12.91 5.42
C ASN A 234 0.00 12.90 3.91
N PRO A 235 -0.96 12.59 3.01
CA PRO A 235 -0.72 12.61 1.57
C PRO A 235 -0.23 13.95 1.02
N GLU A 236 -0.61 15.07 1.62
CA GLU A 236 -0.18 16.41 1.20
C GLU A 236 1.31 16.69 1.46
N ASP A 237 1.97 15.91 2.32
CA ASP A 237 3.41 16.01 2.58
C ASP A 237 4.25 15.19 1.60
N ILE A 238 3.64 14.37 0.76
CA ILE A 238 4.34 13.46 -0.15
C ILE A 238 4.67 14.20 -1.46
N GLU A 239 5.91 14.07 -1.92
CA GLU A 239 6.37 14.51 -3.24
C GLU A 239 6.15 13.38 -4.26
N SER A 240 6.67 12.18 -3.94
CA SER A 240 6.51 11.01 -4.80
C SER A 240 6.56 9.70 -3.99
N ILE A 241 6.03 8.65 -4.61
CA ILE A 241 6.13 7.29 -4.09
C ILE A 241 6.80 6.45 -5.18
N GLU A 242 7.91 5.80 -4.83
CA GLU A 242 8.62 4.87 -5.71
C GLU A 242 8.33 3.44 -5.27
N VAL A 243 7.85 2.62 -6.21
CA VAL A 243 7.55 1.20 -5.99
C VAL A 243 8.59 0.37 -6.72
N ILE A 244 9.43 -0.32 -5.96
CA ILE A 244 10.45 -1.24 -6.45
C ILE A 244 9.90 -2.65 -6.29
N LYS A 245 9.69 -3.33 -7.41
CA LYS A 245 9.04 -4.63 -7.42
C LYS A 245 10.08 -5.76 -7.43
N GLY A 246 9.82 -6.78 -6.62
CA GLY A 246 10.56 -8.03 -6.60
C GLY A 246 12.03 -7.99 -6.13
N PRO A 247 12.76 -9.09 -6.31
CA PRO A 247 14.13 -9.30 -5.82
C PRO A 247 15.19 -8.32 -6.34
N ALA A 248 14.90 -7.56 -7.39
CA ALA A 248 15.78 -6.49 -7.86
C ALA A 248 16.01 -5.41 -6.77
N ALA A 249 15.11 -5.28 -5.80
CA ALA A 249 15.24 -4.41 -4.64
C ALA A 249 16.25 -4.93 -3.60
N SER A 250 16.50 -6.23 -3.56
CA SER A 250 17.21 -6.92 -2.47
C SER A 250 18.60 -6.40 -2.18
N THR A 251 19.33 -6.03 -3.22
CA THR A 251 20.73 -5.61 -3.09
C THR A 251 20.92 -4.41 -2.16
N LEU A 252 19.91 -3.54 -2.08
CA LEU A 252 19.99 -2.35 -1.23
C LEU A 252 19.20 -2.48 0.08
N TYR A 253 18.14 -3.31 0.08
CA TYR A 253 17.21 -3.40 1.20
C TYR A 253 17.29 -4.71 1.98
N GLY A 254 18.08 -5.68 1.47
CA GLY A 254 18.46 -6.89 2.20
C GLY A 254 17.39 -7.98 2.29
N THR A 255 17.53 -8.78 3.35
CA THR A 255 16.84 -10.06 3.54
C THR A 255 15.32 -9.96 3.55
N GLU A 256 14.70 -8.82 3.84
CA GLU A 256 13.25 -8.71 3.91
C GLU A 256 12.59 -8.17 2.62
N ALA A 257 13.37 -7.91 1.57
CA ALA A 257 12.92 -7.18 0.38
C ALA A 257 12.34 -8.06 -0.74
N SER A 258 12.09 -9.35 -0.52
CA SER A 258 11.57 -10.27 -1.55
C SER A 258 10.19 -9.87 -2.07
N ASN A 259 9.39 -9.20 -1.25
CA ASN A 259 8.03 -8.72 -1.57
C ASN A 259 8.02 -7.30 -2.13
N GLY A 260 9.18 -6.74 -2.47
CA GLY A 260 9.33 -5.38 -2.97
C GLY A 260 9.48 -4.33 -1.87
N VAL A 261 9.69 -3.09 -2.32
CA VAL A 261 9.91 -1.92 -1.44
C VAL A 261 9.11 -0.74 -1.95
N ILE A 262 8.46 -0.03 -1.04
CA ILE A 262 7.78 1.23 -1.30
C ILE A 262 8.55 2.34 -0.58
N GLN A 263 9.10 3.27 -1.35
CA GLN A 263 9.79 4.42 -0.84
C GLN A 263 8.91 5.66 -0.96
N ILE A 264 8.54 6.25 0.16
CA ILE A 264 7.80 7.50 0.24
C ILE A 264 8.81 8.63 0.37
N ILE A 265 8.80 9.54 -0.57
CA ILE A 265 9.65 10.73 -0.62
C ILE A 265 8.79 11.92 -0.26
N THR A 266 9.18 12.64 0.80
CA THR A 266 8.41 13.78 1.28
C THR A 266 8.87 15.09 0.62
N LYS A 267 7.96 16.07 0.56
CA LYS A 267 8.20 17.41 0.00
C LYS A 267 9.38 18.09 0.69
N ARG A 268 10.23 18.75 -0.11
CA ARG A 268 11.37 19.51 0.36
C ARG A 268 11.26 20.97 -0.02
N GLY A 269 12.03 21.84 0.62
CA GLY A 269 12.09 23.25 0.31
C GLY A 269 12.55 23.51 -1.12
N ARG A 270 12.00 24.55 -1.75
CA ARG A 270 12.38 25.04 -3.08
C ARG A 270 13.16 26.34 -2.96
N THR A 271 14.10 26.58 -3.87
CA THR A 271 14.80 27.86 -3.93
C THR A 271 13.84 28.97 -4.37
N GLY A 272 13.83 30.07 -3.66
CA GLY A 272 13.00 31.23 -3.96
C GLY A 272 12.40 31.87 -2.71
N VAL A 273 11.43 32.75 -2.94
CA VAL A 273 10.66 33.38 -1.86
C VAL A 273 9.84 32.29 -1.13
N THR A 274 9.53 32.56 0.12
CA THR A 274 8.67 31.67 0.91
C THR A 274 7.26 31.67 0.34
N HIS A 275 6.74 30.49 0.06
CA HIS A 275 5.36 30.25 -0.34
C HIS A 275 4.61 29.61 0.82
N PHE A 276 3.40 30.07 1.04
CA PHE A 276 2.47 29.49 2.00
C PHE A 276 1.30 28.85 1.26
N ASP A 277 1.01 27.59 1.54
CA ASP A 277 -0.10 26.86 0.94
C ASP A 277 -1.10 26.48 2.05
N PHE A 278 -2.38 26.71 1.77
CA PHE A 278 -3.46 26.29 2.66
C PHE A 278 -4.46 25.44 1.89
N THR A 279 -4.81 24.27 2.44
CA THR A 279 -5.80 23.36 1.87
C THR A 279 -6.86 23.06 2.91
N THR A 280 -8.14 23.21 2.54
CA THR A 280 -9.26 22.73 3.34
C THR A 280 -10.08 21.73 2.55
N ARG A 281 -10.49 20.64 3.23
CA ARG A 281 -11.27 19.55 2.68
C ARG A 281 -12.52 19.35 3.53
N GLN A 282 -13.70 19.34 2.88
CA GLN A 282 -14.99 19.09 3.51
C GLN A 282 -15.76 18.06 2.71
N GLY A 283 -16.32 17.06 3.35
CA GLY A 283 -17.00 15.99 2.65
C GLY A 283 -17.95 15.17 3.51
N THR A 284 -18.63 14.27 2.84
CA THR A 284 -19.52 13.29 3.45
C THR A 284 -19.25 11.90 2.88
N ASN A 285 -19.52 10.88 3.68
CA ASN A 285 -19.50 9.48 3.25
C ASN A 285 -20.81 8.79 3.60
N TRP A 286 -21.17 7.78 2.84
CA TRP A 286 -22.39 7.00 3.07
C TRP A 286 -22.21 5.55 2.63
N LEU A 287 -22.99 4.65 3.21
CA LEU A 287 -23.11 3.28 2.77
C LEU A 287 -24.12 3.20 1.61
N ALA A 288 -23.68 2.71 0.46
CA ALA A 288 -24.55 2.56 -0.69
C ALA A 288 -25.48 1.36 -0.54
N ASN A 289 -26.79 1.58 -0.71
CA ASN A 289 -27.83 0.56 -0.71
C ASN A 289 -27.81 -0.40 0.52
N PRO A 290 -27.90 0.10 1.77
CA PRO A 290 -27.87 -0.75 2.95
C PRO A 290 -29.08 -1.72 3.03
N GLU A 291 -30.28 -1.29 2.60
CA GLU A 291 -31.48 -2.12 2.55
C GLU A 291 -31.27 -3.34 1.62
N GLY A 292 -30.82 -3.11 0.39
CA GLY A 292 -30.57 -4.20 -0.55
C GLY A 292 -29.42 -5.13 -0.14
N ARG A 293 -28.47 -4.61 0.66
CA ARG A 293 -27.35 -5.42 1.18
C ARG A 293 -27.76 -6.32 2.34
N SER A 294 -28.69 -5.88 3.22
CA SER A 294 -29.18 -6.69 4.33
C SER A 294 -30.08 -7.85 3.87
N GLY A 295 -30.78 -7.68 2.75
CA GLY A 295 -31.66 -8.72 2.18
C GLY A 295 -32.89 -9.05 3.01
N GLU A 296 -33.68 -10.02 2.58
CA GLU A 296 -34.85 -10.54 3.28
C GLU A 296 -34.45 -11.69 4.21
N LEU A 297 -34.97 -11.66 5.43
CA LEU A 297 -34.84 -12.71 6.44
C LEU A 297 -36.16 -13.47 6.55
N TYR A 298 -36.11 -14.77 6.57
CA TYR A 298 -37.26 -15.68 6.61
C TYR A 298 -37.35 -16.42 7.93
N GLY A 299 -38.56 -16.71 8.38
CA GLY A 299 -38.81 -17.53 9.57
C GLY A 299 -40.05 -18.38 9.37
N LYS A 300 -40.04 -19.58 9.97
CA LYS A 300 -41.23 -20.48 10.00
C LYS A 300 -41.80 -20.53 11.41
N VAL A 301 -43.01 -20.03 11.55
CA VAL A 301 -43.71 -20.00 12.84
C VAL A 301 -43.98 -21.40 13.35
N ALA A 302 -43.52 -21.69 14.57
CA ALA A 302 -43.80 -23.00 15.20
C ALA A 302 -45.28 -23.18 15.46
N GLY A 303 -45.81 -24.35 15.11
CA GLY A 303 -47.24 -24.71 15.28
C GLY A 303 -48.13 -24.40 14.09
N THR A 304 -48.03 -23.23 13.47
CA THR A 304 -48.85 -22.91 12.27
C THR A 304 -48.16 -23.33 10.98
N GLY A 305 -46.80 -23.34 10.99
CA GLY A 305 -46.00 -23.59 9.78
C GLY A 305 -45.99 -22.41 8.81
N GLU A 306 -46.59 -21.30 9.18
CA GLU A 306 -46.61 -20.07 8.38
C GLU A 306 -45.16 -19.54 8.17
N ILE A 307 -44.83 -19.15 6.92
CA ILE A 307 -43.58 -18.51 6.57
C ILE A 307 -43.78 -17.02 6.61
N ILE A 308 -43.02 -16.35 7.46
CA ILE A 308 -42.95 -14.91 7.58
C ILE A 308 -41.56 -14.41 7.15
N HIS A 309 -41.52 -13.23 6.55
CA HIS A 309 -40.25 -12.61 6.12
C HIS A 309 -40.31 -11.10 6.28
N PHE A 310 -39.11 -10.49 6.37
CA PHE A 310 -38.95 -9.05 6.45
C PHE A 310 -37.49 -8.64 6.18
N ASN A 311 -37.30 -7.38 5.78
CA ASN A 311 -35.99 -6.77 5.75
C ASN A 311 -35.72 -6.10 7.10
N LEU A 312 -34.74 -6.61 7.86
CA LEU A 312 -34.47 -6.13 9.22
C LEU A 312 -33.97 -4.69 9.22
N TYR A 313 -33.13 -4.29 8.25
CA TYR A 313 -32.64 -2.91 8.14
C TYR A 313 -33.80 -1.93 7.96
N LYS A 314 -34.70 -2.20 7.01
CA LYS A 314 -35.88 -1.38 6.73
C LYS A 314 -36.82 -1.33 7.93
N HIS A 315 -37.05 -2.46 8.55
CA HIS A 315 -37.90 -2.55 9.74
C HIS A 315 -37.37 -1.70 10.88
N GLU A 316 -36.06 -1.74 11.16
CA GLU A 316 -35.45 -0.93 12.22
C GLU A 316 -35.48 0.57 11.89
N GLU A 317 -35.32 0.96 10.62
CA GLU A 317 -35.45 2.34 10.17
C GLU A 317 -36.88 2.88 10.34
N GLU A 318 -37.91 2.07 10.07
CA GLU A 318 -39.33 2.46 10.14
C GLU A 318 -39.91 2.39 11.56
N PHE A 319 -39.52 1.41 12.35
CA PHE A 319 -40.15 1.06 13.63
C PHE A 319 -39.19 1.02 14.82
N GLY A 320 -37.92 1.19 14.58
CA GLY A 320 -36.85 1.18 15.61
C GLY A 320 -36.50 2.56 16.13
N ASN A 321 -35.26 2.73 16.57
CA ASN A 321 -34.75 3.97 17.16
C ASN A 321 -34.07 4.92 16.13
N GLY A 322 -34.28 4.68 14.84
CA GLY A 322 -33.70 5.46 13.73
C GLY A 322 -32.72 4.67 12.88
N PRO A 323 -32.07 5.32 11.93
CA PRO A 323 -31.21 4.64 10.97
C PRO A 323 -29.98 4.03 11.66
N ILE A 324 -29.69 2.77 11.31
CA ILE A 324 -28.48 2.04 11.76
C ILE A 324 -27.22 2.69 11.20
N PHE A 325 -27.25 3.10 9.94
CA PHE A 325 -26.16 3.80 9.28
C PHE A 325 -26.54 5.25 8.99
N THR A 326 -25.62 6.15 9.29
CA THR A 326 -25.80 7.60 9.06
C THR A 326 -24.77 8.10 8.03
N ASN A 327 -25.03 9.25 7.45
CA ASN A 327 -24.02 9.90 6.65
C ASN A 327 -22.88 10.39 7.54
N GLY A 328 -21.68 9.87 7.29
CA GLY A 328 -20.48 10.33 7.97
C GLY A 328 -19.99 11.66 7.39
N ARG A 329 -18.96 12.23 7.99
CA ARG A 329 -18.32 13.47 7.54
C ARG A 329 -16.81 13.33 7.48
N ASN A 330 -16.21 14.05 6.55
CA ASN A 330 -14.77 14.10 6.35
C ASN A 330 -14.32 15.56 6.38
N GLN A 331 -13.45 15.92 7.32
CA GLN A 331 -12.93 17.28 7.45
C GLN A 331 -11.41 17.22 7.53
N GLY A 332 -10.74 18.07 6.76
CA GLY A 332 -9.28 18.14 6.77
C GLY A 332 -8.80 19.57 6.53
N TYR A 333 -7.74 19.95 7.23
CA TYR A 333 -7.07 21.22 7.11
C TYR A 333 -5.57 20.97 7.02
N ASN A 334 -4.91 21.56 6.06
CA ASN A 334 -3.48 21.48 5.89
C ASN A 334 -2.92 22.86 5.64
N ALA A 335 -1.83 23.18 6.31
CA ALA A 335 -1.07 24.40 6.07
C ALA A 335 0.39 24.03 5.87
N SER A 336 1.05 24.56 4.84
CA SER A 336 2.46 24.32 4.61
C SER A 336 3.15 25.59 4.15
N LEU A 337 4.44 25.68 4.44
CA LEU A 337 5.31 26.70 3.93
C LEU A 337 6.61 26.09 3.39
N ASN A 338 7.07 26.63 2.28
CA ASN A 338 8.30 26.19 1.65
C ASN A 338 9.08 27.40 1.08
N GLY A 339 10.39 27.31 1.09
CA GLY A 339 11.23 28.38 0.58
C GLY A 339 12.71 28.10 0.82
N GLY A 340 13.52 29.12 0.56
CA GLY A 340 14.94 29.07 0.88
C GLY A 340 15.85 29.59 -0.24
N THR A 341 17.13 29.37 -0.03
CA THR A 341 18.20 29.71 -0.97
C THR A 341 18.76 28.44 -1.62
N ASP A 342 19.70 28.56 -2.54
CA ASP A 342 20.37 27.41 -3.14
C ASP A 342 21.08 26.54 -2.09
N ASN A 343 21.57 27.13 -1.01
CA ASN A 343 22.27 26.44 0.05
C ASN A 343 21.37 25.94 1.18
N ASN A 344 20.33 26.69 1.53
CA ASN A 344 19.46 26.37 2.66
C ASN A 344 17.99 26.41 2.23
N ARG A 345 17.30 25.28 2.31
CA ARG A 345 15.88 25.17 1.92
C ARG A 345 15.13 24.50 3.06
N TYR A 346 13.87 24.86 3.18
CA TYR A 346 13.00 24.32 4.20
C TYR A 346 11.59 24.08 3.65
N TYR A 347 10.97 23.05 4.18
CA TYR A 347 9.55 22.73 4.06
C TYR A 347 9.01 22.43 5.45
N MET A 348 7.90 23.04 5.81
CA MET A 348 7.20 22.78 7.06
C MET A 348 5.71 22.65 6.77
N SER A 349 5.05 21.72 7.44
CA SER A 349 3.60 21.51 7.31
C SER A 349 2.97 21.13 8.64
N THR A 350 1.68 21.41 8.73
CA THR A 350 0.81 20.90 9.79
C THR A 350 -0.54 20.54 9.21
N SER A 351 -1.14 19.47 9.68
CA SER A 351 -2.49 19.08 9.29
C SER A 351 -3.33 18.62 10.47
N TYR A 352 -4.63 18.76 10.31
CA TYR A 352 -5.62 18.20 11.20
C TYR A 352 -6.76 17.59 10.39
N ASP A 353 -7.04 16.32 10.62
CA ASP A 353 -8.14 15.57 10.02
C ASP A 353 -9.12 15.12 11.11
N ASN A 354 -10.42 15.16 10.81
CA ASN A 354 -11.49 14.69 11.69
C ASN A 354 -12.56 14.03 10.83
N ASP A 355 -12.45 12.72 10.73
CA ASP A 355 -13.32 11.88 9.92
C ASP A 355 -14.27 11.07 10.82
N VAL A 356 -15.56 11.06 10.49
CA VAL A 356 -16.59 10.24 11.11
C VAL A 356 -17.12 9.27 10.07
N GLY A 357 -17.21 8.00 10.43
CA GLY A 357 -17.71 6.93 9.56
C GLY A 357 -19.24 6.92 9.44
N VAL A 358 -19.76 5.95 8.69
CA VAL A 358 -21.21 5.72 8.54
C VAL A 358 -21.83 5.06 9.77
N VAL A 359 -21.02 4.43 10.60
CA VAL A 359 -21.40 4.00 11.96
C VAL A 359 -21.09 5.16 12.89
N PRO A 360 -22.08 5.77 13.59
CA PRO A 360 -21.91 7.09 14.23
C PRO A 360 -20.81 7.18 15.29
N TRP A 361 -20.46 6.07 15.93
CA TRP A 361 -19.37 6.01 16.92
C TRP A 361 -18.01 5.62 16.35
N ASN A 362 -17.90 5.37 15.02
CA ASN A 362 -16.62 5.20 14.33
C ASN A 362 -16.07 6.58 13.92
N TRP A 363 -14.89 6.93 14.41
CA TRP A 363 -14.23 8.18 14.05
C TRP A 363 -12.70 8.05 14.10
N ASP A 364 -12.04 8.94 13.34
CA ASP A 364 -10.59 9.11 13.26
C ASP A 364 -10.25 10.60 13.39
N LYS A 365 -9.39 10.95 14.35
CA LYS A 365 -8.90 12.31 14.58
C LYS A 365 -7.38 12.30 14.58
N LYS A 366 -6.82 12.92 13.55
CA LYS A 366 -5.39 12.90 13.30
C LYS A 366 -4.81 14.31 13.22
N PHE A 367 -3.75 14.53 13.96
CA PHE A 367 -2.89 15.71 13.85
C PHE A 367 -1.53 15.27 13.34
N SER A 368 -0.96 15.99 12.37
CA SER A 368 0.42 15.79 11.95
C SER A 368 1.18 17.11 11.81
N ALA A 369 2.49 17.05 12.04
CA ALA A 369 3.43 18.13 11.80
C ALA A 369 4.70 17.56 11.19
N ARG A 370 5.26 18.24 10.18
CA ARG A 370 6.49 17.85 9.50
C ARG A 370 7.41 19.04 9.28
N ALA A 371 8.70 18.80 9.38
CA ALA A 371 9.75 19.76 9.02
C ALA A 371 10.86 19.05 8.25
N ASN A 372 11.20 19.55 7.06
CA ASN A 372 12.32 19.10 6.25
C ASN A 372 13.23 20.29 5.97
N ILE A 373 14.52 20.13 6.27
CA ILE A 373 15.54 21.16 6.14
C ILE A 373 16.69 20.59 5.31
N ASP A 374 17.07 21.29 4.25
CA ASP A 374 18.25 21.03 3.46
C ASP A 374 19.28 22.13 3.72
N ALA A 375 20.49 21.78 4.10
CA ALA A 375 21.57 22.72 4.38
C ALA A 375 22.85 22.32 3.64
N GLY A 376 23.43 23.24 2.87
CA GLY A 376 24.74 23.11 2.27
C GLY A 376 25.83 23.66 3.23
N VAL A 377 26.79 22.82 3.61
CA VAL A 377 27.92 23.20 4.43
C VAL A 377 29.15 23.28 3.53
N GLY A 378 29.48 24.49 3.15
CA GLY A 378 30.46 24.75 2.09
C GLY A 378 29.96 24.21 0.73
N THR A 379 30.90 23.74 -0.11
CA THR A 379 30.58 23.22 -1.45
C THR A 379 30.52 21.69 -1.54
N LYS A 380 30.88 20.99 -0.46
CA LYS A 380 31.11 19.52 -0.49
C LYS A 380 30.17 18.71 0.40
N LEU A 381 29.58 19.33 1.40
CA LEU A 381 28.69 18.62 2.33
C LEU A 381 27.27 19.19 2.21
N ARG A 382 26.31 18.30 1.99
CA ARG A 382 24.88 18.59 2.06
C ARG A 382 24.24 17.75 3.15
N LEU A 383 23.54 18.40 4.06
CA LEU A 383 22.78 17.79 5.12
C LEU A 383 21.28 17.95 4.83
N GLN A 384 20.52 16.88 4.97
CA GLN A 384 19.08 16.84 4.80
C GLN A 384 18.47 16.26 6.08
N GLY A 385 17.84 17.11 6.88
CA GLY A 385 17.11 16.70 8.07
C GLY A 385 15.63 16.55 7.76
N SER A 386 14.98 15.53 8.33
CA SER A 386 13.54 15.34 8.31
C SER A 386 13.04 15.02 9.71
N ALA A 387 11.95 15.65 10.13
CA ALA A 387 11.25 15.38 11.38
C ALA A 387 9.75 15.36 11.13
N GLY A 388 9.08 14.31 11.56
CA GLY A 388 7.63 14.19 11.48
C GLY A 388 7.07 13.73 12.82
N HIS A 389 5.95 14.31 13.25
CA HIS A 389 5.21 13.89 14.42
C HIS A 389 3.73 13.74 14.07
N ILE A 390 3.13 12.66 14.53
CA ILE A 390 1.73 12.32 14.27
C ILE A 390 1.10 11.92 15.57
N ARG A 391 -0.08 12.46 15.83
CA ARG A 391 -0.98 12.03 16.89
C ARG A 391 -2.27 11.58 16.27
N ASP A 392 -2.55 10.29 16.36
CA ASP A 392 -3.74 9.65 15.79
C ASP A 392 -4.60 9.06 16.90
N ARG A 393 -5.91 9.30 16.85
CA ARG A 393 -6.91 8.82 17.80
C ARG A 393 -8.06 8.24 17.00
N ILE A 394 -8.27 6.94 17.16
CA ILE A 394 -9.27 6.20 16.39
C ILE A 394 -10.22 5.50 17.37
N ARG A 395 -11.53 5.61 17.13
CA ARG A 395 -12.52 4.71 17.70
C ARG A 395 -13.08 3.84 16.59
N LEU A 396 -12.95 2.53 16.74
CA LEU A 396 -13.46 1.55 15.80
C LEU A 396 -14.80 0.99 16.28
N ALA A 397 -15.73 0.76 15.36
CA ALA A 397 -16.87 -0.09 15.62
C ALA A 397 -16.42 -1.56 15.62
N GLN A 398 -17.08 -2.43 16.37
CA GLN A 398 -16.84 -3.86 16.33
C GLN A 398 -17.28 -4.42 14.98
N GLU A 399 -16.62 -5.45 14.50
CA GLU A 399 -16.94 -6.19 13.28
C GLU A 399 -16.86 -7.70 13.53
N ALA A 400 -17.66 -8.46 12.81
CA ALA A 400 -17.69 -9.91 12.81
C ALA A 400 -18.03 -10.57 14.17
N ILE A 401 -18.81 -9.90 14.99
CA ILE A 401 -19.22 -10.37 16.32
C ILE A 401 -20.58 -9.81 16.73
N ASP A 402 -21.08 -10.27 17.87
CA ASP A 402 -22.46 -10.10 18.38
C ASP A 402 -22.92 -8.64 18.57
N VAL A 403 -22.00 -7.68 18.61
CA VAL A 403 -22.27 -6.24 18.70
C VAL A 403 -21.93 -5.48 17.42
N ASP A 404 -21.81 -6.19 16.33
CA ASP A 404 -21.54 -5.65 15.00
C ASP A 404 -22.85 -5.34 14.28
N PRO A 405 -23.03 -4.16 13.69
CA PRO A 405 -24.21 -3.81 12.90
C PRO A 405 -24.51 -4.80 11.79
N PHE A 406 -23.49 -5.29 11.09
CA PHE A 406 -23.65 -6.18 9.93
C PHE A 406 -24.00 -7.61 10.32
N SER A 407 -23.30 -8.20 11.30
CA SER A 407 -23.63 -9.52 11.80
C SER A 407 -25.07 -9.58 12.29
N ASN A 408 -25.49 -8.57 13.05
CA ASN A 408 -26.82 -8.53 13.60
C ASN A 408 -27.90 -8.35 12.53
N LEU A 409 -27.65 -7.60 11.46
CA LEU A 409 -28.58 -7.46 10.34
C LEU A 409 -28.76 -8.76 9.56
N VAL A 410 -27.68 -9.54 9.41
CA VAL A 410 -27.69 -10.80 8.65
C VAL A 410 -28.20 -11.96 9.50
N TRP A 411 -27.89 -11.97 10.81
CA TRP A 411 -28.26 -13.06 11.71
C TRP A 411 -29.63 -12.86 12.37
N GLY A 412 -30.35 -11.83 11.97
CA GLY A 412 -31.71 -11.58 12.42
C GLY A 412 -32.72 -12.66 12.03
N THR A 413 -33.88 -12.65 12.67
CA THR A 413 -34.99 -13.53 12.32
C THR A 413 -36.33 -12.87 12.64
N PRO A 414 -37.35 -13.02 11.77
CA PRO A 414 -38.68 -12.53 12.09
C PRO A 414 -39.28 -13.17 13.33
N LEU A 415 -38.77 -14.30 13.80
CA LEU A 415 -39.31 -15.04 14.95
C LEU A 415 -39.04 -14.34 16.29
N THR A 416 -38.06 -13.43 16.36
CA THR A 416 -37.72 -12.67 17.60
C THR A 416 -38.37 -11.28 17.68
N MET A 417 -39.26 -10.95 16.74
CA MET A 417 -39.90 -9.62 16.66
C MET A 417 -40.65 -9.22 17.95
N GLY A 418 -41.35 -10.17 18.56
CA GLY A 418 -42.18 -9.93 19.76
C GLY A 418 -41.42 -9.96 21.10
N ALA A 419 -40.14 -10.37 21.12
CA ALA A 419 -39.40 -10.61 22.36
C ALA A 419 -38.60 -9.40 22.88
N GLY A 420 -38.88 -8.19 22.38
CA GLY A 420 -38.11 -6.98 22.66
C GLY A 420 -36.76 -6.94 21.92
N GLN A 421 -36.46 -7.96 21.12
CA GLN A 421 -35.28 -8.06 20.29
C GLN A 421 -35.47 -7.46 18.89
N ARG A 422 -36.69 -7.12 18.51
CA ARG A 422 -37.07 -6.47 17.23
C ARG A 422 -36.47 -7.15 15.98
N GLY A 423 -36.39 -8.50 16.01
CA GLY A 423 -35.82 -9.27 14.91
C GLY A 423 -34.30 -9.52 15.01
N PHE A 424 -33.59 -8.89 15.91
CA PHE A 424 -32.20 -9.20 16.20
C PHE A 424 -32.06 -10.49 17.00
N THR A 425 -31.02 -11.28 16.73
CA THR A 425 -30.81 -12.55 17.47
C THR A 425 -29.90 -12.38 18.66
N GLN A 426 -29.03 -11.37 18.64
CA GLN A 426 -28.02 -11.18 19.67
C GLN A 426 -28.22 -9.87 20.44
N SER A 427 -27.98 -8.73 19.83
CA SER A 427 -28.14 -7.43 20.48
C SER A 427 -28.80 -6.41 19.56
N PRO A 428 -29.65 -5.53 20.09
CA PRO A 428 -30.24 -4.42 19.33
C PRO A 428 -29.23 -3.27 19.16
N PRO A 429 -29.48 -2.34 18.19
CA PRO A 429 -28.55 -1.27 17.82
C PRO A 429 -28.09 -0.35 18.96
N GLU A 430 -28.93 -0.09 19.96
CA GLU A 430 -28.60 0.73 21.12
C GLU A 430 -27.48 0.17 21.98
N GLU A 431 -27.23 -1.14 21.94
CA GLU A 431 -26.16 -1.79 22.70
C GLU A 431 -24.82 -1.73 21.97
N TRP A 432 -24.80 -1.64 20.64
CA TRP A 432 -23.57 -1.69 19.85
C TRP A 432 -22.60 -0.54 20.16
N SER A 433 -23.14 0.65 20.38
CA SER A 433 -22.35 1.85 20.70
C SER A 433 -21.75 1.84 22.11
N THR A 434 -22.24 0.95 22.99
CA THR A 434 -21.74 0.84 24.37
C THR A 434 -20.38 0.16 24.43
N VAL A 435 -20.06 -0.66 23.45
CA VAL A 435 -18.72 -1.26 23.32
C VAL A 435 -17.76 -0.25 22.71
N GLU A 436 -16.67 -0.03 23.41
CA GLU A 436 -15.66 0.92 23.00
C GLU A 436 -14.37 0.21 22.60
N SER A 437 -13.86 0.51 21.42
CA SER A 437 -12.58 0.03 20.92
C SER A 437 -11.77 1.20 20.38
N HIS A 438 -10.62 1.47 21.00
CA HIS A 438 -9.76 2.58 20.67
C HIS A 438 -8.37 2.11 20.25
N ALA A 439 -7.82 2.76 19.24
CA ALA A 439 -6.46 2.59 18.76
C ALA A 439 -5.78 3.97 18.69
N ASP A 440 -5.11 4.34 19.77
CA ASP A 440 -4.44 5.62 19.89
C ASP A 440 -2.95 5.46 19.58
N ASN A 441 -2.39 6.34 18.76
CA ASN A 441 -0.99 6.32 18.38
C ASN A 441 -0.35 7.70 18.43
N ASP A 442 0.83 7.79 19.04
CA ASP A 442 1.73 8.93 18.97
C ASP A 442 3.02 8.44 18.28
N ARG A 443 3.33 8.98 17.09
CA ARG A 443 4.46 8.54 16.27
C ARG A 443 5.40 9.69 15.96
N THR A 444 6.70 9.43 16.05
CA THR A 444 7.75 10.39 15.70
C THR A 444 8.77 9.72 14.79
N THR A 445 9.00 10.31 13.61
CA THR A 445 10.02 9.89 12.67
C THR A 445 11.06 10.98 12.53
N LEU A 446 12.33 10.63 12.78
CA LEU A 446 13.47 11.53 12.60
C LEU A 446 14.44 10.92 11.60
N GLY A 447 14.91 11.71 10.65
CA GLY A 447 15.87 11.28 9.63
C GLY A 447 16.94 12.33 9.38
N LEU A 448 18.16 11.87 9.13
CA LEU A 448 19.27 12.68 8.67
C LEU A 448 19.97 11.98 7.51
N THR A 449 20.05 12.66 6.38
CA THR A 449 20.90 12.25 5.24
C THR A 449 22.05 13.24 5.11
N ALA A 450 23.28 12.74 5.16
CA ALA A 450 24.49 13.49 4.89
C ALA A 450 25.12 13.01 3.58
N MET A 451 25.32 13.93 2.63
CA MET A 451 25.99 13.66 1.36
C MET A 451 27.29 14.47 1.33
N TYR A 452 28.41 13.76 1.27
CA TYR A 452 29.74 14.37 1.24
C TYR A 452 30.45 14.03 -0.08
N GLU A 453 30.76 15.05 -0.85
CA GLU A 453 31.42 14.98 -2.15
C GLU A 453 32.79 15.66 -2.10
N PRO A 454 33.82 15.01 -1.53
CA PRO A 454 35.17 15.59 -1.43
C PRO A 454 35.77 15.86 -2.82
N LYS A 455 35.37 15.07 -3.81
CA LYS A 455 35.67 15.16 -5.24
C LYS A 455 34.45 14.80 -6.06
N GLU A 456 34.28 15.30 -7.28
CA GLU A 456 33.17 15.01 -8.19
C GLU A 456 33.03 13.51 -8.52
N TRP A 457 34.14 12.76 -8.47
CA TRP A 457 34.20 11.34 -8.74
C TRP A 457 34.06 10.45 -7.49
N PHE A 458 33.97 11.04 -6.27
CA PHE A 458 33.92 10.30 -5.01
C PHE A 458 32.84 10.88 -4.10
N THR A 459 31.80 10.10 -3.86
CA THR A 459 30.62 10.51 -3.09
C THR A 459 30.44 9.57 -1.90
N HIS A 460 30.17 10.12 -0.74
CA HIS A 460 29.73 9.40 0.44
C HIS A 460 28.28 9.79 0.77
N ARG A 461 27.49 8.83 1.17
CA ARG A 461 26.12 9.05 1.65
C ARG A 461 25.91 8.30 2.95
N LEU A 462 25.43 8.99 3.95
CA LEU A 462 24.98 8.43 5.21
C LEU A 462 23.51 8.77 5.40
N VAL A 463 22.67 7.76 5.63
CA VAL A 463 21.30 7.92 6.09
C VAL A 463 21.20 7.31 7.47
N THR A 464 20.71 8.08 8.42
CA THR A 464 20.39 7.57 9.75
C THR A 464 19.05 8.11 10.18
N GLY A 465 18.30 7.34 10.91
CA GLY A 465 17.01 7.77 11.41
C GLY A 465 16.35 6.77 12.33
N ILE A 466 15.36 7.26 13.01
CA ILE A 466 14.55 6.48 13.94
C ILE A 466 13.06 6.76 13.69
N ASP A 467 12.27 5.70 13.71
CA ASP A 467 10.81 5.74 13.68
C ASP A 467 10.30 5.14 14.99
N VAL A 468 9.62 5.92 15.80
CA VAL A 468 9.11 5.50 17.12
C VAL A 468 7.59 5.69 17.16
N SER A 469 6.89 4.62 17.49
CA SER A 469 5.44 4.58 17.66
C SER A 469 5.12 4.18 19.10
N SER A 470 4.27 4.95 19.78
CA SER A 470 3.73 4.67 21.11
C SER A 470 2.24 4.52 21.02
N GLU A 471 1.76 3.29 21.21
CA GLU A 471 0.37 2.92 21.05
C GLU A 471 -0.30 2.71 22.43
N ASN A 472 -1.53 3.19 22.56
CA ASN A 472 -2.39 2.90 23.71
C ASN A 472 -3.74 2.40 23.18
N ASN A 473 -3.83 1.10 23.01
CA ASN A 473 -4.97 0.41 22.45
C ASN A 473 -5.82 -0.17 23.57
N TRP A 474 -7.14 0.03 23.54
CA TRP A 474 -7.98 -0.55 24.57
C TRP A 474 -9.38 -0.87 24.04
N ARG A 475 -10.00 -1.88 24.65
CA ARG A 475 -11.37 -2.29 24.37
C ARG A 475 -12.10 -2.49 25.69
N LEU A 476 -13.33 -1.99 25.75
CA LEU A 476 -14.22 -2.10 26.90
C LEU A 476 -15.55 -2.71 26.45
N TYR A 477 -15.90 -3.82 27.02
CA TYR A 477 -17.27 -4.30 27.12
C TYR A 477 -17.80 -3.91 28.48
N PRO A 478 -18.72 -2.94 28.59
CA PRO A 478 -19.26 -2.55 29.89
C PRO A 478 -20.11 -3.66 30.48
N ARG A 479 -20.25 -3.66 31.83
CA ARG A 479 -21.20 -4.57 32.45
C ARG A 479 -22.62 -4.22 32.00
N GLN A 480 -23.35 -5.23 31.52
CA GLN A 480 -24.72 -5.06 31.04
C GLN A 480 -25.71 -5.50 32.09
N PRO A 481 -26.78 -4.73 32.32
CA PRO A 481 -27.81 -5.06 33.30
C PRO A 481 -28.61 -6.31 32.94
N ARG A 482 -28.66 -6.70 31.66
CA ARG A 482 -29.55 -7.72 31.12
C ARG A 482 -28.81 -8.92 30.49
N GLY A 483 -27.58 -9.18 30.72
CA GLY A 483 -26.93 -10.43 30.33
C GLY A 483 -26.98 -10.85 28.86
N ASN A 484 -27.42 -10.01 27.93
CA ASN A 484 -27.61 -10.36 26.52
C ASN A 484 -26.29 -10.27 25.68
N LEU A 485 -25.23 -9.71 26.25
CA LEU A 485 -23.89 -9.75 25.67
C LEU A 485 -23.05 -10.92 26.23
N ASP A 486 -23.70 -12.02 26.49
CA ASP A 486 -23.14 -13.19 27.19
C ASP A 486 -21.88 -13.73 26.51
N PHE A 487 -21.75 -13.56 25.21
CA PHE A 487 -20.68 -14.20 24.46
C PHE A 487 -19.32 -13.50 24.58
N LEU A 488 -19.30 -12.17 24.69
CA LEU A 488 -18.05 -11.39 24.58
C LEU A 488 -17.65 -10.61 25.83
N GLY A 489 -18.61 -10.25 26.64
CA GLY A 489 -18.40 -9.45 27.85
C GLY A 489 -18.22 -10.26 29.13
N ASN A 490 -17.77 -11.49 29.10
CA ASN A 490 -17.71 -12.39 30.25
C ASN A 490 -19.12 -12.57 30.86
N ASN A 491 -20.06 -13.06 30.06
CA ASN A 491 -21.47 -13.26 30.40
C ASN A 491 -22.15 -11.98 30.91
N GLY A 492 -21.93 -10.85 30.21
CA GLY A 492 -22.48 -9.55 30.59
C GLY A 492 -21.87 -8.92 31.83
N LEU A 493 -20.88 -9.57 32.46
CA LEU A 493 -20.19 -9.05 33.65
C LEU A 493 -19.11 -8.01 33.33
N GLY A 494 -18.88 -7.76 32.04
CA GLY A 494 -17.92 -6.78 31.56
C GLY A 494 -16.49 -7.32 31.41
N ASN A 495 -15.79 -6.75 30.42
CA ASN A 495 -14.39 -7.04 30.12
C ASN A 495 -13.67 -5.76 29.70
N LYS A 496 -12.47 -5.54 30.17
CA LYS A 496 -11.57 -4.50 29.67
C LYS A 496 -10.21 -5.10 29.34
N ASN A 497 -9.75 -4.79 28.13
CA ASN A 497 -8.38 -5.09 27.70
C ASN A 497 -7.68 -3.77 27.37
N VAL A 498 -6.49 -3.58 27.91
CA VAL A 498 -5.61 -2.42 27.60
C VAL A 498 -4.28 -2.95 27.16
N GLN A 499 -3.84 -2.55 25.97
CA GLN A 499 -2.53 -2.86 25.43
C GLN A 499 -1.75 -1.58 25.21
N ARG A 500 -0.58 -1.48 25.79
CA ARG A 500 0.40 -0.44 25.51
C ARG A 500 1.56 -1.05 24.77
N ALA A 501 1.84 -0.53 23.58
CA ALA A 501 2.96 -0.99 22.77
C ALA A 501 3.87 0.18 22.42
N SER A 502 5.17 -0.04 22.55
CA SER A 502 6.21 0.86 22.06
C SER A 502 7.02 0.12 21.02
N ARG A 503 7.09 0.69 19.82
CA ARG A 503 7.88 0.12 18.73
C ARG A 503 8.87 1.15 18.23
N SER A 504 10.08 0.71 17.96
CA SER A 504 11.10 1.54 17.34
C SER A 504 11.78 0.82 16.19
N PHE A 505 12.11 1.58 15.14
CA PHE A 505 12.97 1.16 14.02
C PHE A 505 14.17 2.12 13.94
N LEU A 506 15.37 1.58 14.10
CA LEU A 506 16.60 2.29 13.85
C LEU A 506 17.11 1.93 12.46
N THR A 507 17.46 2.92 11.66
CA THR A 507 18.08 2.80 10.35
C THR A 507 19.44 3.46 10.36
N LEU A 508 20.46 2.74 9.91
CA LEU A 508 21.79 3.26 9.60
C LEU A 508 22.21 2.68 8.25
N ASP A 509 22.36 3.52 7.25
CA ASP A 509 22.75 3.16 5.88
C ASP A 509 23.91 4.07 5.43
N TYR A 510 25.07 3.50 5.24
CA TYR A 510 26.22 4.18 4.71
C TYR A 510 26.62 3.60 3.35
N SER A 511 26.88 4.46 2.38
CA SER A 511 27.41 4.05 1.09
C SER A 511 28.47 5.02 0.58
N SER A 512 29.41 4.46 -0.16
CA SER A 512 30.48 5.21 -0.83
C SER A 512 30.51 4.80 -2.30
N SER A 513 30.57 5.76 -3.20
CA SER A 513 30.55 5.57 -4.65
C SER A 513 31.73 6.24 -5.32
N LEU A 514 32.42 5.48 -6.16
CA LEU A 514 33.56 5.90 -6.97
C LEU A 514 33.16 5.92 -8.43
N LYS A 515 33.27 7.07 -9.10
CA LYS A 515 33.00 7.24 -10.54
C LYS A 515 34.30 7.40 -11.30
N TYR A 516 34.52 6.59 -12.33
CA TYR A 516 35.70 6.68 -13.18
C TYR A 516 35.39 6.35 -14.62
N GLY A 517 36.18 6.88 -15.56
CA GLY A 517 36.03 6.63 -16.98
C GLY A 517 37.18 5.81 -17.55
N TRP A 518 36.90 5.03 -18.58
CA TRP A 518 37.92 4.37 -19.42
C TRP A 518 37.59 4.69 -20.86
N ARG A 519 38.48 5.47 -21.51
CA ARG A 519 38.20 6.13 -22.76
C ARG A 519 36.93 6.99 -22.71
N ASP A 520 36.60 7.75 -23.72
CA ASP A 520 35.40 8.67 -23.69
C ASP A 520 34.06 7.92 -23.69
N ALA A 521 34.05 6.65 -24.09
CA ALA A 521 32.85 5.86 -24.27
C ALA A 521 32.37 5.10 -23.02
N MET A 522 33.28 4.77 -22.09
CA MET A 522 32.97 3.91 -20.94
C MET A 522 33.05 4.67 -19.63
N ARG A 523 31.99 4.59 -18.84
CA ARG A 523 31.94 5.13 -17.47
C ARG A 523 31.59 4.01 -16.51
N PHE A 524 32.28 4.00 -15.38
CA PHE A 524 32.09 3.03 -14.32
C PHE A 524 31.68 3.73 -13.02
N THR A 525 30.80 3.09 -12.26
CA THR A 525 30.47 3.48 -10.90
C THR A 525 30.57 2.25 -10.01
N THR A 526 31.54 2.28 -9.09
CA THR A 526 31.67 1.25 -8.05
C THR A 526 31.10 1.80 -6.75
N SER A 527 30.17 1.08 -6.15
CA SER A 527 29.56 1.46 -4.87
C SER A 527 29.74 0.34 -3.86
N VAL A 528 30.07 0.72 -2.63
CA VAL A 528 30.11 -0.19 -1.49
C VAL A 528 29.24 0.39 -0.38
N GLY A 529 28.58 -0.46 0.40
CA GLY A 529 27.72 0.00 1.46
C GLY A 529 27.65 -0.93 2.64
N LEU A 530 27.32 -0.36 3.80
CA LEU A 530 27.08 -1.00 5.07
C LEU A 530 25.71 -0.52 5.59
N GLN A 531 24.88 -1.45 6.02
CA GLN A 531 23.55 -1.14 6.53
C GLN A 531 23.32 -1.86 7.86
N HIS A 532 22.68 -1.16 8.79
CA HIS A 532 22.20 -1.75 10.04
C HIS A 532 20.76 -1.31 10.28
N TYR A 533 19.89 -2.30 10.46
CA TYR A 533 18.49 -2.10 10.84
C TYR A 533 18.25 -2.79 12.17
N ARG A 534 17.55 -2.12 13.07
CA ARG A 534 17.11 -2.72 14.34
C ARG A 534 15.65 -2.34 14.59
N SER A 535 14.84 -3.33 14.92
CA SER A 535 13.47 -3.14 15.38
C SER A 535 13.33 -3.64 16.80
N GLU A 536 12.60 -2.91 17.64
CA GLU A 536 12.25 -3.29 18.99
C GLU A 536 10.77 -3.10 19.19
N LEU A 537 10.13 -4.06 19.85
CA LEU A 537 8.74 -4.02 20.28
C LEU A 537 8.68 -4.38 21.77
N SER A 538 8.11 -3.48 22.56
CA SER A 538 7.73 -3.75 23.95
C SER A 538 6.22 -3.61 24.07
N THR A 539 5.56 -4.63 24.60
CA THR A 539 4.11 -4.66 24.75
C THR A 539 3.75 -5.03 26.18
N ILE A 540 2.85 -4.26 26.78
CA ILE A 540 2.22 -4.57 28.06
C ILE A 540 0.73 -4.68 27.83
N THR A 541 0.16 -5.83 28.14
CA THR A 541 -1.29 -6.08 28.06
C THR A 541 -1.83 -6.30 29.45
N ALA A 542 -2.93 -5.61 29.80
CA ALA A 542 -3.64 -5.79 31.05
C ALA A 542 -5.11 -6.04 30.76
N THR A 543 -5.64 -7.13 31.30
CA THR A 543 -7.03 -7.54 31.13
C THR A 543 -7.74 -7.56 32.48
N ALA A 544 -8.99 -7.12 32.50
CA ALA A 544 -9.87 -7.22 33.66
C ALA A 544 -11.24 -7.71 33.23
N THR A 545 -11.82 -8.57 34.09
CA THR A 545 -13.17 -9.10 33.88
C THR A 545 -13.98 -8.98 35.15
N THR A 546 -15.31 -9.14 35.02
CA THR A 546 -16.23 -9.15 36.15
C THR A 546 -16.23 -7.82 36.93
N PHE A 547 -16.81 -6.80 36.30
CA PHE A 547 -16.95 -5.48 36.91
C PHE A 547 -18.11 -5.41 37.92
N PRO A 548 -17.99 -4.63 38.99
CA PRO A 548 -19.12 -4.35 39.89
C PRO A 548 -20.19 -3.56 39.13
N ALA A 549 -21.41 -3.49 39.71
CA ALA A 549 -22.43 -2.61 39.17
C ALA A 549 -21.99 -1.14 39.32
N GLY A 550 -22.24 -0.32 38.30
CA GLY A 550 -21.87 1.09 38.25
C GLY A 550 -20.84 1.44 37.17
N PRO A 551 -20.36 2.69 37.09
CA PRO A 551 -19.57 3.21 35.97
C PRO A 551 -18.06 2.88 36.06
N ILE A 552 -17.66 1.89 36.83
CA ILE A 552 -16.25 1.52 36.99
C ILE A 552 -15.78 0.76 35.73
N THR A 553 -14.83 1.34 35.03
CA THR A 553 -14.31 0.81 33.77
C THR A 553 -12.77 0.70 33.73
N THR A 554 -12.11 0.85 34.88
CA THR A 554 -10.63 0.70 34.93
C THR A 554 -10.24 -0.76 35.14
N VAL A 555 -9.05 -1.15 34.69
CA VAL A 555 -8.52 -2.51 34.91
C VAL A 555 -8.54 -2.88 36.39
N THR A 556 -8.23 -1.94 37.27
CA THR A 556 -8.25 -2.17 38.72
C THR A 556 -9.65 -2.41 39.27
N GLY A 557 -10.70 -2.01 38.57
CA GLY A 557 -12.10 -2.20 38.98
C GLY A 557 -12.65 -3.60 38.73
N GLY A 558 -11.99 -4.43 37.92
CA GLY A 558 -12.40 -5.81 37.67
C GLY A 558 -12.02 -6.76 38.81
N ALA A 559 -12.88 -7.70 39.11
CA ALA A 559 -12.62 -8.73 40.11
C ALA A 559 -11.48 -9.69 39.75
N THR A 560 -11.43 -10.07 38.45
CA THR A 560 -10.32 -10.86 37.89
C THR A 560 -9.44 -9.97 37.04
N ARG A 561 -8.13 -10.09 37.23
CA ARG A 561 -7.13 -9.28 36.52
C ARG A 561 -5.98 -10.16 36.07
N ASP A 562 -5.50 -9.91 34.86
CA ASP A 562 -4.34 -10.57 34.29
C ASP A 562 -3.43 -9.55 33.62
N GLY A 563 -2.13 -9.83 33.54
CA GLY A 563 -1.13 -8.98 32.94
C GLY A 563 -0.05 -9.78 32.24
N GLN A 564 0.33 -9.29 31.07
CA GLN A 564 1.39 -9.88 30.23
C GLN A 564 2.34 -8.77 29.77
N GLU A 565 3.63 -9.09 29.73
CA GLU A 565 4.67 -8.22 29.17
C GLU A 565 5.51 -9.01 28.18
N ASP A 566 5.66 -8.45 26.97
CA ASP A 566 6.45 -9.06 25.89
C ASP A 566 7.49 -8.06 25.39
N TYR A 567 8.69 -8.56 25.10
CA TYR A 567 9.75 -7.80 24.47
C TYR A 567 10.36 -8.61 23.32
N VAL A 568 10.39 -7.98 22.12
CA VAL A 568 10.94 -8.58 20.90
C VAL A 568 11.90 -7.60 20.27
N ALA A 569 13.13 -8.05 19.99
CA ALA A 569 14.10 -7.27 19.25
C ALA A 569 14.67 -8.09 18.09
N ASN A 570 14.84 -7.44 16.94
CA ASN A 570 15.44 -8.02 15.75
C ASN A 570 16.44 -7.04 15.15
N ALA A 571 17.57 -7.56 14.66
CA ALA A 571 18.61 -6.74 14.06
C ALA A 571 19.16 -7.41 12.81
N THR A 572 19.41 -6.60 11.78
CA THR A 572 20.05 -7.01 10.51
C THR A 572 21.29 -6.16 10.27
N VAL A 573 22.39 -6.79 9.86
CA VAL A 573 23.58 -6.13 9.33
C VAL A 573 23.79 -6.62 7.91
N GLY A 574 23.94 -5.71 6.96
CA GLY A 574 24.14 -6.02 5.55
C GLY A 574 25.30 -5.25 4.96
N MET A 575 26.07 -5.91 4.10
CA MET A 575 27.14 -5.28 3.30
C MET A 575 26.88 -5.56 1.83
N PHE A 576 27.13 -4.58 0.96
CA PHE A 576 27.03 -4.78 -0.47
C PHE A 576 28.16 -4.15 -1.26
N VAL A 577 28.42 -4.72 -2.42
CA VAL A 577 29.25 -4.14 -3.47
C VAL A 577 28.45 -4.14 -4.77
N GLN A 578 28.51 -3.03 -5.50
CA GLN A 578 27.85 -2.88 -6.79
C GLN A 578 28.81 -2.25 -7.80
N GLN A 579 28.82 -2.80 -9.01
CA GLN A 579 29.54 -2.25 -10.15
C GLN A 579 28.54 -1.94 -11.26
N GLN A 580 28.50 -0.71 -11.72
CA GLN A 580 27.76 -0.28 -12.91
C GLN A 580 28.76 0.13 -14.00
N ALA A 581 28.52 -0.34 -15.21
CA ALA A 581 29.22 0.06 -16.43
C ALA A 581 28.22 0.73 -17.38
N ALA A 582 28.54 1.90 -17.89
CA ALA A 582 27.76 2.65 -18.88
C ALA A 582 28.58 2.83 -20.16
N TRP A 583 28.07 2.35 -21.30
CA TRP A 583 28.68 2.52 -22.61
C TRP A 583 27.90 3.57 -23.41
N ASN A 584 28.59 4.63 -23.80
CA ASN A 584 28.05 5.80 -24.52
C ASN A 584 26.78 6.40 -23.91
N ASN A 585 26.57 6.20 -22.61
CA ASN A 585 25.34 6.58 -21.89
C ASN A 585 24.03 5.98 -22.48
N ARG A 586 24.13 4.88 -23.22
CA ARG A 586 23.02 4.17 -23.87
C ARG A 586 22.84 2.74 -23.39
N LEU A 587 23.94 2.00 -23.18
CA LEU A 587 23.92 0.64 -22.62
C LEU A 587 24.49 0.68 -21.20
N PHE A 588 23.74 0.18 -20.26
CA PHE A 588 24.10 0.11 -18.85
C PHE A 588 24.04 -1.33 -18.38
N LEU A 589 25.09 -1.80 -17.74
CA LEU A 589 25.15 -3.10 -17.09
C LEU A 589 25.49 -2.90 -15.61
N THR A 590 24.76 -3.55 -14.73
CA THR A 590 24.97 -3.46 -13.27
C THR A 590 25.06 -4.87 -12.70
N ALA A 591 26.12 -5.15 -11.95
CA ALA A 591 26.28 -6.36 -11.16
C ALA A 591 26.44 -5.96 -9.69
N ALA A 592 25.80 -6.70 -8.78
CA ALA A 592 25.92 -6.45 -7.34
C ALA A 592 25.87 -7.76 -6.57
N LEU A 593 26.49 -7.73 -5.40
CA LEU A 593 26.45 -8.79 -4.39
C LEU A 593 26.23 -8.17 -3.03
N ARG A 594 25.29 -8.70 -2.28
CA ARG A 594 25.01 -8.35 -0.90
C ARG A 594 25.14 -9.58 -0.01
N GLY A 595 25.65 -9.40 1.20
CA GLY A 595 25.65 -10.39 2.28
C GLY A 595 24.93 -9.82 3.50
N ASP A 596 23.98 -10.55 4.07
CA ASP A 596 23.24 -10.17 5.29
C ASP A 596 23.41 -11.21 6.38
N ASP A 597 23.53 -10.72 7.61
CA ASP A 597 23.33 -11.48 8.84
C ASP A 597 22.13 -10.91 9.61
N ASN A 598 21.32 -11.77 10.21
CA ASN A 598 20.12 -11.37 10.94
C ASN A 598 19.97 -12.19 12.22
N SER A 599 19.53 -11.55 13.29
CA SER A 599 19.36 -12.18 14.61
C SER A 599 18.29 -13.28 14.65
N ALA A 600 17.41 -13.39 13.64
CA ALA A 600 16.40 -14.44 13.51
C ALA A 600 16.91 -15.70 12.81
N PHE A 601 18.13 -15.68 12.25
CA PHE A 601 18.71 -16.88 11.61
C PHE A 601 19.08 -17.94 12.63
N GLY A 602 19.01 -19.20 12.22
CA GLY A 602 19.47 -20.32 13.04
C GLY A 602 20.96 -20.24 13.34
N GLN A 603 21.37 -20.76 14.50
CA GLN A 603 22.77 -20.69 14.96
C GLN A 603 23.78 -21.30 13.99
N SER A 604 23.35 -22.27 13.19
CA SER A 604 24.19 -22.93 12.18
C SER A 604 24.30 -22.15 10.87
N PHE A 605 23.53 -21.06 10.69
CA PHE A 605 23.48 -20.26 9.47
C PHE A 605 24.02 -18.86 9.72
N LYS A 606 25.14 -18.50 9.07
CA LYS A 606 25.89 -17.26 9.39
C LYS A 606 25.62 -16.08 8.46
N ALA A 607 25.34 -16.30 7.18
CA ALA A 607 25.10 -15.21 6.24
C ALA A 607 24.33 -15.66 5.00
N ALA A 608 23.41 -14.80 4.52
CA ALA A 608 22.70 -14.97 3.27
C ALA A 608 23.31 -14.07 2.19
N TYR A 609 23.52 -14.61 0.98
CA TYR A 609 24.10 -13.88 -0.14
C TYR A 609 23.06 -13.66 -1.25
N TYR A 610 22.98 -12.44 -1.73
CA TYR A 610 21.99 -11.97 -2.71
C TYR A 610 22.68 -11.34 -3.93
N PRO A 611 22.94 -12.12 -5.00
CA PRO A 611 23.47 -11.60 -6.25
C PRO A 611 22.39 -10.88 -7.06
N LYS A 612 22.81 -9.86 -7.83
CA LYS A 612 22.01 -9.13 -8.80
C LYS A 612 22.78 -8.89 -10.07
N LEU A 613 22.12 -9.05 -11.21
CA LEU A 613 22.60 -8.64 -12.53
C LEU A 613 21.47 -7.92 -13.24
N SER A 614 21.73 -6.74 -13.82
CA SER A 614 20.72 -6.05 -14.61
C SER A 614 21.35 -5.26 -15.77
N GLY A 615 20.55 -5.10 -16.83
CA GLY A 615 20.92 -4.35 -18.01
C GLY A 615 19.81 -3.43 -18.48
N SER A 616 20.19 -2.28 -19.02
CA SER A 616 19.30 -1.33 -19.67
C SER A 616 19.95 -0.81 -20.94
N TRP A 617 19.23 -0.86 -22.06
CA TRP A 617 19.70 -0.40 -23.35
C TRP A 617 18.70 0.54 -23.99
N VAL A 618 19.10 1.80 -24.21
CA VAL A 618 18.33 2.83 -24.91
C VAL A 618 18.60 2.67 -26.41
N VAL A 619 17.84 1.78 -27.06
CA VAL A 619 18.01 1.38 -28.47
C VAL A 619 17.78 2.57 -29.40
N SER A 620 16.83 3.43 -29.08
CA SER A 620 16.47 4.60 -29.89
C SER A 620 17.56 5.67 -29.98
N GLU A 621 18.59 5.62 -29.12
CA GLU A 621 19.74 6.52 -29.18
C GLU A 621 20.91 5.96 -30.00
N GLU A 622 20.75 4.75 -30.56
CA GLU A 622 21.78 4.17 -31.41
C GLU A 622 21.83 4.87 -32.79
N PRO A 623 23.04 5.06 -33.42
CA PRO A 623 23.19 5.78 -34.65
C PRO A 623 22.44 5.19 -35.85
N TRP A 624 22.13 3.90 -35.79
CA TRP A 624 21.42 3.14 -36.84
C TRP A 624 19.89 3.18 -36.67
N TRP A 625 19.36 3.74 -35.54
CA TRP A 625 17.93 3.81 -35.28
C TRP A 625 17.28 4.95 -36.06
N HIS A 626 16.35 4.60 -36.97
CA HIS A 626 15.66 5.58 -37.84
C HIS A 626 14.17 5.24 -37.96
N MET A 627 13.45 5.04 -36.83
CA MET A 627 12.02 4.75 -36.85
C MET A 627 11.19 5.97 -36.43
N PRO A 628 10.51 6.68 -37.36
CA PRO A 628 9.85 7.94 -37.05
C PRO A 628 8.61 7.80 -36.15
N VAL A 629 7.99 6.61 -36.10
CA VAL A 629 6.81 6.33 -35.27
C VAL A 629 7.19 6.03 -33.82
N ILE A 630 8.40 5.47 -33.59
CA ILE A 630 8.91 5.10 -32.28
C ILE A 630 9.92 6.17 -31.87
N GLY A 631 9.54 7.02 -30.91
CA GLY A 631 10.38 8.11 -30.41
C GLY A 631 11.51 7.59 -29.53
N ASP A 632 11.16 6.97 -28.44
CA ASP A 632 12.11 6.33 -27.52
C ASP A 632 11.81 4.83 -27.44
N LEU A 633 12.85 4.00 -27.40
CA LEU A 633 12.77 2.58 -27.09
C LEU A 633 13.90 2.21 -26.14
N ARG A 634 13.52 1.72 -24.96
CA ARG A 634 14.43 1.17 -23.97
C ARG A 634 14.10 -0.30 -23.69
N LEU A 635 15.08 -1.16 -23.83
CA LEU A 635 15.00 -2.56 -23.40
C LEU A 635 15.64 -2.68 -22.02
N ARG A 636 15.06 -3.49 -21.15
CA ARG A 636 15.58 -3.71 -19.81
C ARG A 636 15.40 -5.15 -19.36
N GLY A 637 16.33 -5.60 -18.52
CA GLY A 637 16.25 -6.91 -17.90
C GLY A 637 17.01 -6.93 -16.58
N ALA A 638 16.51 -7.70 -15.63
CA ALA A 638 17.15 -7.88 -14.34
C ALA A 638 16.95 -9.29 -13.82
N LEU A 639 18.01 -9.86 -13.25
CA LEU A 639 18.00 -11.09 -12.50
C LEU A 639 18.48 -10.76 -11.09
N GLY A 640 17.67 -11.05 -10.07
CA GLY A 640 18.01 -10.77 -8.68
C GLY A 640 17.58 -11.89 -7.76
N VAL A 641 18.25 -11.97 -6.61
CA VAL A 641 17.90 -12.86 -5.51
C VAL A 641 17.61 -12.02 -4.26
N ALA A 642 16.54 -12.34 -3.55
CA ALA A 642 16.17 -11.72 -2.26
C ALA A 642 15.83 -12.79 -1.24
N GLY A 643 15.82 -12.41 0.03
CA GLY A 643 15.33 -13.28 1.10
C GLY A 643 14.03 -12.78 1.74
N THR A 644 13.40 -13.68 2.50
CA THR A 644 12.43 -13.34 3.54
C THR A 644 12.89 -13.99 4.83
N GLN A 645 13.02 -13.19 5.89
CA GLN A 645 13.51 -13.69 7.17
C GLN A 645 12.44 -14.51 7.89
N PRO A 646 12.83 -15.53 8.68
CA PRO A 646 11.92 -16.23 9.60
C PRO A 646 11.47 -15.31 10.73
N GLY A 647 10.51 -15.78 11.53
CA GLY A 647 10.11 -15.11 12.77
C GLY A 647 11.27 -15.05 13.76
N THR A 648 11.31 -14.00 14.60
CA THR A 648 12.45 -13.67 15.47
C THR A 648 12.88 -14.84 16.37
N PHE A 649 11.95 -15.69 16.80
CA PHE A 649 12.23 -16.79 17.69
C PHE A 649 12.04 -18.18 17.08
N ASP A 650 11.76 -18.29 15.78
CA ASP A 650 11.48 -19.55 15.09
C ASP A 650 12.66 -20.53 15.16
N ALA A 651 13.88 -20.00 15.24
CA ALA A 651 15.08 -20.81 15.40
C ALA A 651 15.33 -21.29 16.84
N ALA A 652 14.72 -20.62 17.83
CA ALA A 652 15.00 -20.84 19.24
C ALA A 652 14.06 -21.89 19.86
N ARG A 653 14.64 -22.76 20.70
CA ARG A 653 13.85 -23.64 21.56
C ARG A 653 13.36 -22.86 22.78
N LEU A 654 12.05 -22.81 22.97
CA LEU A 654 11.42 -21.99 23.99
C LEU A 654 10.64 -22.88 24.98
N TYR A 655 10.62 -22.44 26.22
CA TYR A 655 9.82 -22.99 27.29
C TYR A 655 8.91 -21.93 27.86
N SER A 656 7.68 -22.29 28.18
CA SER A 656 6.71 -21.39 28.79
C SER A 656 6.64 -21.63 30.30
N PRO A 657 6.57 -20.54 31.11
CA PRO A 657 6.36 -20.68 32.54
C PRO A 657 4.99 -21.30 32.82
N SER A 658 4.93 -22.18 33.82
CA SER A 658 3.69 -22.85 34.25
C SER A 658 3.69 -22.97 35.76
N VAL A 659 2.52 -23.08 36.34
CA VAL A 659 2.35 -23.35 37.75
C VAL A 659 2.44 -24.88 37.95
N GLY A 660 3.40 -25.30 38.70
CA GLY A 660 3.61 -26.70 39.06
C GLY A 660 2.90 -27.11 40.37
N TYR A 661 3.26 -28.26 40.89
CA TYR A 661 2.73 -28.78 42.16
C TYR A 661 2.97 -27.80 43.30
N GLN A 662 1.95 -27.57 44.12
CA GLN A 662 1.96 -26.64 45.26
C GLN A 662 2.30 -25.17 44.87
N ASN A 663 1.84 -24.74 43.75
CA ASN A 663 2.12 -23.40 43.20
C ASN A 663 3.60 -23.08 42.96
N GLN A 664 4.47 -24.10 42.84
CA GLN A 664 5.87 -23.87 42.50
C GLN A 664 6.01 -23.49 41.03
N PRO A 665 6.91 -22.57 40.68
CA PRO A 665 7.16 -22.24 39.30
C PRO A 665 7.78 -23.43 38.57
N GLY A 666 7.23 -23.71 37.37
CA GLY A 666 7.70 -24.75 36.48
C GLY A 666 7.86 -24.24 35.06
N LEU A 667 8.46 -25.02 34.20
CA LEU A 667 8.57 -24.77 32.78
C LEU A 667 7.98 -25.94 32.01
N VAL A 668 7.17 -25.61 31.00
CA VAL A 668 6.65 -26.59 30.05
C VAL A 668 7.22 -26.28 28.64
N PRO A 669 7.40 -27.32 27.79
CA PRO A 669 7.83 -27.12 26.41
C PRO A 669 6.88 -26.16 25.67
N GLY A 670 7.44 -25.11 25.06
CA GLY A 670 6.70 -24.12 24.27
C GLY A 670 6.92 -24.30 22.76
N SER A 671 8.08 -23.94 22.24
CA SER A 671 8.45 -24.09 20.83
C SER A 671 9.68 -25.00 20.72
N TYR A 672 9.66 -25.94 19.76
CA TYR A 672 10.80 -26.83 19.51
C TYR A 672 11.99 -26.10 18.91
N GLY A 673 11.71 -25.04 18.08
CA GLY A 673 12.72 -24.26 17.38
C GLY A 673 13.45 -25.06 16.29
N ASN A 674 14.16 -24.34 15.42
CA ASN A 674 15.01 -24.96 14.39
C ASN A 674 16.35 -24.23 14.28
N PRO A 675 17.44 -24.74 14.88
CA PRO A 675 18.74 -24.08 14.84
C PRO A 675 19.39 -24.02 13.44
N GLU A 676 18.86 -24.74 12.44
CA GLU A 676 19.33 -24.72 11.05
C GLU A 676 18.48 -23.83 10.15
N LEU A 677 17.56 -23.06 10.71
CA LEU A 677 16.62 -22.24 9.97
C LEU A 677 17.32 -21.16 9.14
N LYS A 678 16.95 -21.11 7.86
CA LYS A 678 17.48 -20.18 6.85
C LYS A 678 16.39 -19.22 6.41
N PRO A 679 16.75 -18.06 5.84
CA PRO A 679 15.77 -17.24 5.15
C PRO A 679 15.25 -17.96 3.88
N GLU A 680 13.99 -17.72 3.52
CA GLU A 680 13.50 -18.07 2.18
C GLU A 680 14.31 -17.33 1.13
N ARG A 681 14.52 -17.95 -0.04
CA ARG A 681 15.26 -17.34 -1.16
C ARG A 681 14.37 -17.23 -2.38
N SER A 682 14.09 -16.00 -2.78
CA SER A 682 13.34 -15.67 -3.99
C SER A 682 14.31 -15.23 -5.10
N ARG A 683 14.34 -15.97 -6.20
CA ARG A 683 15.04 -15.61 -7.43
C ARG A 683 14.03 -15.16 -8.47
N GLU A 684 14.24 -14.00 -9.07
CA GLU A 684 13.35 -13.45 -10.09
C GLU A 684 14.11 -12.95 -11.31
N LEU A 685 13.58 -13.28 -12.50
CA LEU A 685 13.98 -12.73 -13.79
C LEU A 685 12.88 -11.79 -14.28
N GLU A 686 13.25 -10.56 -14.59
CA GLU A 686 12.40 -9.55 -15.22
C GLU A 686 12.92 -9.22 -16.60
N LEU A 687 12.03 -9.15 -17.60
CA LEU A 687 12.31 -8.66 -18.93
C LEU A 687 11.25 -7.66 -19.34
N GLY A 688 11.63 -6.56 -19.96
CA GLY A 688 10.65 -5.56 -20.34
C GLY A 688 11.18 -4.51 -21.30
N PHE A 689 10.26 -3.69 -21.78
CA PHE A 689 10.59 -2.53 -22.60
C PHE A 689 9.73 -1.32 -22.20
N GLU A 690 10.27 -0.15 -22.48
CA GLU A 690 9.55 1.12 -22.40
C GLU A 690 9.69 1.82 -23.75
N THR A 691 8.60 2.37 -24.26
CA THR A 691 8.58 3.04 -25.56
C THR A 691 7.64 4.22 -25.59
N THR A 692 8.04 5.26 -26.34
CA THR A 692 7.17 6.37 -26.70
C THR A 692 6.84 6.28 -28.18
N LEU A 693 5.57 6.45 -28.53
CA LEU A 693 5.07 6.36 -29.89
C LEU A 693 4.43 7.67 -30.33
N LEU A 694 4.24 7.83 -31.66
CA LEU A 694 3.47 8.92 -32.27
C LEU A 694 4.01 10.30 -31.88
N GLY A 695 5.32 10.49 -31.88
CA GLY A 695 5.96 11.76 -31.50
C GLY A 695 5.80 12.10 -30.02
N GLY A 696 5.71 11.11 -29.14
CA GLY A 696 5.56 11.27 -27.71
C GLY A 696 4.11 11.37 -27.21
N ARG A 697 3.11 11.09 -28.07
CA ARG A 697 1.69 11.08 -27.67
C ARG A 697 1.26 9.85 -26.92
N ALA A 698 1.98 8.74 -27.06
CA ALA A 698 1.65 7.50 -26.40
C ALA A 698 2.90 6.90 -25.75
N ASP A 699 2.80 6.59 -24.47
CA ASP A 699 3.83 5.95 -23.67
C ASP A 699 3.37 4.54 -23.29
N PHE A 700 4.23 3.52 -23.52
CA PHE A 700 3.97 2.14 -23.15
C PHE A 700 5.13 1.58 -22.34
N SER A 701 4.80 0.84 -21.29
CA SER A 701 5.76 0.04 -20.52
C SER A 701 5.20 -1.37 -20.36
N TYR A 702 5.99 -2.36 -20.70
CA TYR A 702 5.65 -3.78 -20.53
C TYR A 702 6.74 -4.48 -19.74
N THR A 703 6.33 -5.38 -18.85
CA THR A 703 7.21 -6.25 -18.08
C THR A 703 6.64 -7.65 -18.01
N HIS A 704 7.46 -8.63 -18.31
CA HIS A 704 7.25 -10.03 -17.95
C HIS A 704 8.19 -10.41 -16.82
N TYR A 705 7.70 -11.14 -15.81
CA TYR A 705 8.54 -11.67 -14.75
C TYR A 705 8.25 -13.14 -14.45
N GLY A 706 9.31 -13.86 -14.08
CA GLY A 706 9.22 -15.21 -13.56
C GLY A 706 10.03 -15.34 -12.27
N ARG A 707 9.43 -15.92 -11.24
CA ARG A 707 9.99 -16.02 -9.90
C ARG A 707 10.01 -17.46 -9.42
N THR A 708 11.06 -17.84 -8.70
CA THR A 708 11.16 -19.12 -8.00
C THR A 708 11.61 -18.88 -6.56
N ILE A 709 10.83 -19.33 -5.61
CA ILE A 709 11.14 -19.33 -4.19
C ILE A 709 11.60 -20.72 -3.81
N THR A 710 12.77 -20.81 -3.17
CA THR A 710 13.34 -22.03 -2.59
C THR A 710 13.55 -21.85 -1.10
N ASP A 711 13.76 -22.94 -0.39
CA ASP A 711 13.85 -22.94 1.07
C ASP A 711 12.61 -22.27 1.71
N ALA A 712 11.42 -22.40 1.05
CA ALA A 712 10.19 -21.81 1.59
C ALA A 712 9.90 -22.37 2.98
N ILE A 713 9.53 -21.45 3.87
CA ILE A 713 9.31 -21.77 5.28
C ILE A 713 7.90 -22.32 5.48
N VAL A 714 7.83 -23.45 6.17
CA VAL A 714 6.57 -24.17 6.45
C VAL A 714 6.53 -24.61 7.90
N ASN A 715 5.34 -24.56 8.48
CA ASN A 715 5.06 -25.15 9.79
C ASN A 715 4.77 -26.64 9.64
N SER A 716 5.75 -27.48 9.99
CA SER A 716 5.63 -28.95 9.94
C SER A 716 5.19 -29.49 11.28
N PRO A 717 4.08 -30.25 11.35
CA PRO A 717 3.70 -30.96 12.60
C PRO A 717 4.84 -31.82 13.11
N ILE A 718 5.08 -31.79 14.41
CA ILE A 718 6.09 -32.65 15.07
C ILE A 718 5.40 -33.81 15.82
N PRO A 719 6.02 -35.00 15.83
CA PRO A 719 5.47 -36.13 16.60
C PRO A 719 5.42 -35.80 18.10
N PRO A 720 4.37 -36.21 18.83
CA PRO A 720 4.27 -36.01 20.28
C PRO A 720 5.45 -36.58 21.06
N SER A 721 6.10 -37.60 20.53
CA SER A 721 7.30 -38.24 21.12
C SER A 721 8.50 -37.33 21.27
N VAL A 722 8.53 -36.18 20.54
CA VAL A 722 9.57 -35.14 20.68
C VAL A 722 9.43 -34.38 22.00
N GLY A 723 8.25 -34.45 22.65
CA GLY A 723 7.99 -33.79 23.93
C GLY A 723 7.68 -32.29 23.84
N PHE A 724 7.47 -31.73 22.61
CA PHE A 724 7.05 -30.37 22.37
C PHE A 724 5.69 -30.35 21.66
N PRO A 725 4.81 -29.40 21.96
CA PRO A 725 3.52 -29.29 21.29
C PRO A 725 3.66 -28.58 19.91
N GLY A 726 2.68 -28.84 19.04
CA GLY A 726 2.46 -28.06 17.84
C GLY A 726 3.33 -28.44 16.64
N SER A 727 4.06 -27.49 16.09
CA SER A 727 4.82 -27.61 14.85
C SER A 727 6.22 -27.02 14.98
N GLN A 728 7.13 -27.46 14.10
CA GLN A 728 8.44 -26.88 13.89
C GLN A 728 8.48 -26.12 12.57
N VAL A 729 9.11 -24.97 12.56
CA VAL A 729 9.35 -24.17 11.35
C VAL A 729 10.55 -24.76 10.60
N ILE A 730 10.35 -25.14 9.33
CA ILE A 730 11.40 -25.77 8.51
C ILE A 730 11.45 -25.17 7.12
N ASN A 731 12.64 -25.19 6.48
CA ASN A 731 12.86 -24.79 5.10
C ASN A 731 12.74 -26.00 4.17
N ILE A 732 11.62 -26.18 3.52
CA ILE A 732 11.38 -27.38 2.68
C ILE A 732 10.65 -27.06 1.38
N GLY A 733 9.96 -25.93 1.31
CA GLY A 733 9.07 -25.65 0.19
C GLY A 733 9.76 -25.06 -1.04
N ARG A 734 9.12 -25.25 -2.21
CA ARG A 734 9.41 -24.55 -3.44
C ARG A 734 8.13 -24.03 -4.07
N VAL A 735 8.16 -22.75 -4.45
CA VAL A 735 7.04 -22.06 -5.10
C VAL A 735 7.53 -21.37 -6.36
N THR A 736 6.76 -21.43 -7.44
CA THR A 736 6.98 -20.63 -8.65
C THR A 736 5.90 -19.55 -8.77
N GLY A 737 6.25 -18.43 -9.39
CA GLY A 737 5.32 -17.35 -9.69
C GLY A 737 5.69 -16.67 -11.01
N TRP A 738 4.71 -16.13 -11.72
CA TRP A 738 4.92 -15.44 -13.01
C TRP A 738 3.83 -14.40 -13.23
N GLY A 739 4.10 -13.47 -14.13
CA GLY A 739 3.08 -12.49 -14.51
C GLY A 739 3.54 -11.52 -15.57
N ASN A 740 2.58 -10.71 -15.99
CA ASN A 740 2.75 -9.66 -16.98
C ASN A 740 2.20 -8.35 -16.44
N GLU A 741 2.88 -7.26 -16.70
CA GLU A 741 2.52 -5.91 -16.29
C GLU A 741 2.56 -4.99 -17.51
N LEU A 742 1.49 -4.25 -17.76
CA LEU A 742 1.35 -3.27 -18.84
C LEU A 742 0.89 -1.94 -18.27
N SER A 743 1.57 -0.87 -18.63
CA SER A 743 1.13 0.51 -18.41
C SER A 743 1.13 1.24 -19.76
N ALA A 744 0.05 1.95 -20.05
CA ALA A 744 -0.10 2.75 -21.25
C ALA A 744 -0.72 4.12 -20.91
N ASN A 745 -0.15 5.20 -21.41
CA ASN A 745 -0.72 6.55 -21.32
C ASN A 745 -0.77 7.14 -22.73
N VAL A 746 -1.92 7.66 -23.11
CA VAL A 746 -2.17 8.17 -24.47
C VAL A 746 -2.79 9.57 -24.38
N ARG A 747 -2.15 10.54 -24.99
CA ARG A 747 -2.70 11.89 -25.23
C ARG A 747 -3.50 11.88 -26.53
N VAL A 748 -4.83 11.70 -26.39
CA VAL A 748 -5.75 11.57 -27.52
C VAL A 748 -5.90 12.91 -28.24
N LEU A 749 -6.06 13.99 -27.47
CA LEU A 749 -6.18 15.34 -27.96
C LEU A 749 -5.24 16.29 -27.22
N GLU A 750 -4.55 17.13 -27.94
CA GLU A 750 -3.72 18.21 -27.40
C GLU A 750 -4.16 19.54 -28.03
N GLY A 751 -4.92 20.34 -27.28
CA GLY A 751 -5.40 21.63 -27.74
C GLY A 751 -5.55 22.64 -26.62
N ARG A 752 -5.60 23.92 -26.95
CA ARG A 752 -5.78 25.00 -25.95
C ARG A 752 -7.18 24.98 -25.32
N THR A 753 -8.17 24.56 -26.09
CA THR A 753 -9.58 24.53 -25.66
C THR A 753 -9.88 23.20 -24.96
N VAL A 754 -9.37 22.07 -25.51
CA VAL A 754 -9.59 20.71 -25.00
C VAL A 754 -8.27 19.96 -25.08
N SER A 755 -7.86 19.36 -23.98
CA SER A 755 -6.89 18.25 -23.95
C SER A 755 -7.53 17.03 -23.35
N TRP A 756 -7.20 15.83 -23.89
CA TRP A 756 -7.75 14.57 -23.42
C TRP A 756 -6.66 13.52 -23.33
N GLU A 757 -6.53 12.92 -22.15
CA GLU A 757 -5.57 11.88 -21.81
C GLU A 757 -6.27 10.62 -21.32
N LEU A 758 -5.77 9.46 -21.74
CA LEU A 758 -6.20 8.15 -21.29
C LEU A 758 -5.02 7.42 -20.67
N GLY A 759 -5.24 6.78 -19.52
CA GLY A 759 -4.28 5.90 -18.88
C GLY A 759 -4.87 4.52 -18.65
N THR A 760 -4.05 3.49 -18.87
CA THR A 760 -4.43 2.08 -18.68
C THR A 760 -3.32 1.35 -17.94
N GLN A 761 -3.69 0.53 -17.00
CA GLN A 761 -2.78 -0.34 -16.26
C GLN A 761 -3.41 -1.72 -16.13
N LEU A 762 -2.68 -2.73 -16.61
CA LEU A 762 -3.10 -4.11 -16.56
C LEU A 762 -2.00 -4.96 -15.94
N ALA A 763 -2.36 -5.90 -15.10
CA ALA A 763 -1.44 -6.89 -14.59
C ALA A 763 -2.11 -8.26 -14.53
N SER A 764 -1.31 -9.29 -14.81
CA SER A 764 -1.67 -10.68 -14.52
C SER A 764 -0.61 -11.29 -13.61
N ASN A 765 -1.02 -12.18 -12.74
CA ASN A 765 -0.12 -12.95 -11.89
C ASN A 765 -0.65 -14.37 -11.69
N GLY A 766 0.28 -15.30 -11.52
CA GLY A 766 0.01 -16.67 -11.12
C GLY A 766 1.10 -17.17 -10.20
N ASN A 767 0.78 -18.15 -9.39
CA ASN A 767 1.74 -18.87 -8.56
C ASN A 767 1.39 -20.34 -8.48
N ARG A 768 2.36 -21.16 -8.09
CA ARG A 768 2.20 -22.60 -7.96
C ARG A 768 3.12 -23.14 -6.89
N VAL A 769 2.59 -23.95 -6.01
CA VAL A 769 3.38 -24.73 -5.05
C VAL A 769 3.96 -25.94 -5.76
N GLU A 770 5.28 -26.02 -5.85
CA GLU A 770 5.99 -27.08 -6.57
C GLU A 770 6.42 -28.23 -5.65
N ASP A 771 6.71 -27.91 -4.38
CA ASP A 771 7.22 -28.87 -3.44
C ASP A 771 6.88 -28.45 -1.99
N MET A 772 6.51 -29.40 -1.14
CA MET A 772 6.30 -29.22 0.30
C MET A 772 6.88 -30.41 1.09
N GLY A 773 7.82 -31.15 0.49
CA GLY A 773 8.40 -32.34 1.11
C GLY A 773 7.38 -33.44 1.38
N SER A 774 7.32 -33.91 2.60
CA SER A 774 6.36 -34.97 3.04
C SER A 774 5.00 -34.39 3.46
N ILE A 775 4.81 -33.07 3.43
CA ILE A 775 3.55 -32.42 3.84
C ILE A 775 2.55 -32.49 2.70
N SER A 776 1.42 -33.18 2.89
CA SER A 776 0.41 -33.34 1.86
C SER A 776 -0.39 -32.07 1.60
N PHE A 777 -0.67 -31.29 2.63
CA PHE A 777 -1.30 -29.97 2.55
C PHE A 777 -1.11 -29.16 3.82
N LEU A 778 -1.23 -27.85 3.70
CA LEU A 778 -1.29 -26.89 4.80
C LEU A 778 -2.56 -26.05 4.67
N THR A 779 -3.32 -25.98 5.74
CA THR A 779 -4.48 -25.07 5.78
C THR A 779 -4.00 -23.64 5.94
N VAL A 780 -4.67 -22.73 5.25
CA VAL A 780 -4.41 -21.28 5.28
C VAL A 780 -5.65 -20.59 5.82
N GLY A 781 -5.51 -19.88 6.94
CA GLY A 781 -6.64 -19.25 7.62
C GLY A 781 -7.50 -20.20 8.45
N GLY A 782 -8.61 -19.70 9.01
CA GLY A 782 -9.38 -20.38 10.06
C GLY A 782 -10.40 -21.43 9.60
N GLY A 783 -10.77 -21.49 8.31
CA GLY A 783 -11.90 -22.29 7.82
C GLY A 783 -11.52 -23.67 7.21
N GLY A 784 -10.23 -23.92 6.96
CA GLY A 784 -9.76 -25.19 6.39
C GLY A 784 -9.99 -25.38 4.89
N GLN A 785 -10.79 -24.52 4.23
CA GLN A 785 -11.08 -24.59 2.80
C GLN A 785 -9.92 -24.09 1.94
N ALA A 786 -9.22 -23.06 2.36
CA ALA A 786 -8.02 -22.58 1.68
C ALA A 786 -6.80 -23.42 2.09
N GLN A 787 -6.09 -23.96 1.11
CA GLN A 787 -4.99 -24.90 1.37
C GLN A 787 -3.81 -24.64 0.42
N ASN A 788 -2.60 -24.84 0.93
CA ASN A 788 -1.43 -25.00 0.10
C ASN A 788 -1.27 -26.46 -0.24
N ARG A 789 -1.26 -26.81 -1.53
CA ARG A 789 -1.05 -28.18 -2.04
C ARG A 789 -0.10 -28.16 -3.23
N VAL A 790 0.72 -29.18 -3.36
CA VAL A 790 1.62 -29.33 -4.50
C VAL A 790 0.82 -29.41 -5.80
N GLY A 791 1.22 -28.64 -6.80
CA GLY A 791 0.57 -28.54 -8.11
C GLY A 791 -0.47 -27.43 -8.24
N PHE A 792 -0.85 -26.75 -7.15
CA PHE A 792 -1.89 -25.72 -7.11
C PHE A 792 -1.35 -24.37 -6.61
N GLY A 793 -2.18 -23.35 -6.71
CA GLY A 793 -1.83 -22.00 -6.21
C GLY A 793 -1.78 -21.92 -4.68
N ILE A 794 -1.06 -20.89 -4.18
CA ILE A 794 -0.99 -20.62 -2.75
C ILE A 794 -2.38 -20.26 -2.23
N GLY A 795 -2.87 -21.01 -1.25
CA GLY A 795 -4.15 -20.77 -0.61
C GLY A 795 -5.36 -21.04 -1.50
N ASP A 796 -5.22 -21.89 -2.54
CA ASP A 796 -6.35 -22.30 -3.37
C ASP A 796 -7.45 -22.97 -2.54
N PHE A 797 -8.71 -22.83 -3.00
CA PHE A 797 -9.87 -23.41 -2.32
C PHE A 797 -10.06 -24.86 -2.69
N PHE A 798 -10.21 -25.71 -1.67
CA PHE A 798 -10.51 -27.14 -1.80
C PHE A 798 -11.78 -27.46 -1.02
N LEU A 799 -12.84 -27.77 -1.76
CA LEU A 799 -14.20 -28.01 -1.26
C LEU A 799 -14.79 -29.22 -1.94
N TYR A 800 -15.79 -29.86 -1.32
CA TYR A 800 -16.61 -30.83 -2.01
C TYR A 800 -17.40 -30.18 -3.14
N LYS A 801 -17.47 -30.81 -4.30
CA LYS A 801 -18.29 -30.36 -5.42
C LYS A 801 -19.48 -31.30 -5.55
N VAL A 802 -20.62 -30.89 -5.01
CA VAL A 802 -21.87 -31.65 -5.13
C VAL A 802 -22.41 -31.53 -6.54
N ARG A 803 -22.73 -32.62 -7.18
CA ARG A 803 -23.31 -32.68 -8.53
C ARG A 803 -24.82 -32.93 -8.51
N SER A 804 -25.28 -33.83 -7.64
CA SER A 804 -26.70 -34.09 -7.47
C SER A 804 -27.00 -34.58 -6.04
N ALA A 805 -28.25 -34.42 -5.65
CA ALA A 805 -28.77 -34.90 -4.41
C ALA A 805 -30.23 -35.27 -4.50
N THR A 806 -30.69 -36.17 -3.65
CA THR A 806 -32.11 -36.48 -3.50
C THR A 806 -32.56 -36.19 -2.07
N LEU A 807 -33.80 -35.70 -1.95
CA LEU A 807 -34.41 -35.39 -0.66
C LEU A 807 -35.63 -36.31 -0.47
N ASP A 808 -35.94 -36.64 0.78
CA ASP A 808 -37.19 -37.24 1.15
C ASP A 808 -38.35 -36.23 1.17
N ALA A 809 -39.56 -36.66 1.48
CA ALA A 809 -40.73 -35.80 1.58
C ALA A 809 -40.62 -34.70 2.67
N GLY A 810 -39.73 -34.88 3.62
CA GLY A 810 -39.42 -33.88 4.68
C GLY A 810 -38.34 -32.91 4.30
N GLY A 811 -37.74 -33.03 3.10
CA GLY A 811 -36.64 -32.21 2.64
C GLY A 811 -35.28 -32.56 3.27
N PHE A 812 -35.12 -33.82 3.74
CA PHE A 812 -33.85 -34.34 4.24
C PHE A 812 -33.09 -35.11 3.14
N VAL A 813 -31.75 -34.95 3.14
CA VAL A 813 -30.88 -35.59 2.16
C VAL A 813 -30.89 -37.10 2.36
N THR A 814 -31.27 -37.85 1.32
CA THR A 814 -31.26 -39.32 1.28
C THR A 814 -30.06 -39.85 0.52
N SER A 815 -29.62 -39.17 -0.51
CA SER A 815 -28.38 -39.49 -1.21
C SER A 815 -27.73 -38.23 -1.77
N SER A 816 -26.42 -38.27 -1.95
CA SER A 816 -25.67 -37.18 -2.57
C SER A 816 -24.51 -37.72 -3.38
N ILE A 817 -24.30 -37.13 -4.54
CA ILE A 817 -23.24 -37.45 -5.49
C ILE A 817 -22.33 -36.22 -5.63
N CYS A 818 -21.04 -36.46 -5.52
CA CYS A 818 -20.01 -35.46 -5.64
C CYS A 818 -19.02 -35.80 -6.78
N ASP A 819 -18.22 -34.80 -7.13
CA ASP A 819 -17.09 -34.95 -8.04
C ASP A 819 -15.99 -35.81 -7.38
N GLY A 820 -15.60 -36.90 -8.01
CA GLY A 820 -14.57 -37.84 -7.54
C GLY A 820 -13.14 -37.35 -7.79
N GLY A 821 -12.97 -36.16 -8.38
CA GLY A 821 -11.68 -35.56 -8.71
C GLY A 821 -10.98 -36.21 -9.92
N THR A 822 -10.18 -35.44 -10.60
CA THR A 822 -9.40 -35.87 -11.78
C THR A 822 -7.98 -35.27 -11.72
N GLY A 823 -7.23 -35.43 -12.81
CA GLY A 823 -5.86 -34.96 -12.93
C GLY A 823 -4.85 -35.85 -12.19
N LYS A 824 -3.58 -35.45 -12.22
CA LYS A 824 -2.49 -36.23 -11.60
C LYS A 824 -2.63 -36.37 -10.08
N SER A 825 -3.20 -35.36 -9.45
CA SER A 825 -3.41 -35.32 -7.99
C SER A 825 -4.72 -35.98 -7.56
N GLY A 826 -5.67 -36.23 -8.46
CA GLY A 826 -7.04 -36.60 -8.15
C GLY A 826 -7.87 -35.50 -7.50
N LEU A 827 -7.39 -34.23 -7.59
CA LEU A 827 -7.99 -33.08 -6.90
C LEU A 827 -8.49 -31.98 -7.84
N GLU A 828 -8.33 -32.14 -9.16
CA GLU A 828 -8.92 -31.26 -10.16
C GLU A 828 -10.40 -31.59 -10.34
N MET A 829 -11.25 -30.60 -10.62
CA MET A 829 -12.68 -30.84 -10.93
C MET A 829 -12.84 -31.60 -12.25
N GLY A 830 -13.94 -32.34 -12.40
CA GLY A 830 -14.30 -33.06 -13.63
C GLY A 830 -14.05 -34.57 -13.57
N GLY A 831 -13.88 -35.13 -12.38
CA GLY A 831 -13.73 -36.57 -12.15
C GLY A 831 -15.04 -37.36 -12.25
N PRO A 832 -15.03 -38.68 -11.96
CA PRO A 832 -16.24 -39.50 -11.98
C PRO A 832 -17.20 -39.11 -10.88
N ASP A 833 -18.47 -39.47 -11.07
CA ASP A 833 -19.51 -39.37 -10.06
C ASP A 833 -19.28 -40.40 -8.95
N VAL A 834 -19.14 -39.91 -7.71
CA VAL A 834 -18.98 -40.77 -6.53
C VAL A 834 -19.90 -40.31 -5.40
N PRO A 835 -20.29 -41.21 -4.47
CA PRO A 835 -20.98 -40.75 -3.27
C PRO A 835 -20.15 -39.69 -2.53
N CYS A 836 -20.77 -38.60 -2.03
CA CYS A 836 -20.05 -37.53 -1.35
C CYS A 836 -19.24 -38.02 -0.14
N SER A 837 -19.62 -39.07 0.50
CA SER A 837 -18.86 -39.71 1.59
C SER A 837 -17.51 -40.30 1.17
N ALA A 838 -17.34 -40.58 -0.13
CA ALA A 838 -16.09 -41.12 -0.71
C ALA A 838 -15.36 -40.08 -1.60
N ALA A 839 -15.93 -38.91 -1.80
CA ALA A 839 -15.38 -37.87 -2.66
C ALA A 839 -14.17 -37.15 -2.00
N PRO A 840 -13.18 -36.73 -2.77
CA PRO A 840 -12.17 -35.78 -2.30
C PRO A 840 -12.73 -34.35 -2.30
N ARG A 841 -12.10 -33.45 -1.54
CA ARG A 841 -12.25 -32.01 -1.76
C ARG A 841 -11.44 -31.62 -2.99
N VAL A 842 -12.09 -31.14 -4.02
CA VAL A 842 -11.47 -30.76 -5.29
C VAL A 842 -11.13 -29.27 -5.32
N ASN A 843 -10.19 -28.88 -6.19
CA ASN A 843 -9.78 -27.48 -6.36
C ASN A 843 -10.89 -26.68 -7.05
N TRP A 844 -11.43 -25.65 -6.39
CA TRP A 844 -12.42 -24.74 -6.93
C TRP A 844 -11.79 -23.51 -7.61
N GLY A 845 -10.52 -23.22 -7.32
CA GLY A 845 -9.81 -22.10 -7.91
C GLY A 845 -9.00 -21.27 -6.88
N HIS A 846 -8.50 -20.15 -7.37
CA HIS A 846 -7.56 -19.30 -6.64
C HIS A 846 -8.24 -18.45 -5.57
N SER A 847 -7.59 -18.28 -4.42
CA SER A 847 -8.01 -17.33 -3.39
C SER A 847 -7.47 -15.92 -3.63
N GLN A 848 -6.45 -15.75 -4.49
CA GLN A 848 -5.82 -14.47 -4.77
C GLN A 848 -6.16 -14.01 -6.19
N PRO A 849 -6.33 -12.68 -6.44
CA PRO A 849 -6.58 -12.17 -7.78
C PRO A 849 -5.49 -12.60 -8.76
N THR A 850 -5.90 -13.08 -9.92
CA THR A 850 -4.99 -13.45 -11.01
C THR A 850 -4.84 -12.34 -12.05
N TRP A 851 -5.73 -11.34 -12.03
CA TRP A 851 -5.62 -10.16 -12.87
C TRP A 851 -6.05 -8.88 -12.11
N GLN A 852 -5.50 -7.76 -12.56
CA GLN A 852 -5.80 -6.42 -12.11
C GLN A 852 -5.94 -5.50 -13.31
N ALA A 853 -6.90 -4.57 -13.27
CA ALA A 853 -7.10 -3.56 -14.30
C ALA A 853 -7.36 -2.19 -13.66
N GLY A 854 -6.82 -1.15 -14.27
CA GLY A 854 -7.07 0.25 -13.95
C GLY A 854 -7.16 1.07 -15.23
N PHE A 855 -8.21 1.88 -15.34
CA PHE A 855 -8.43 2.80 -16.46
C PHE A 855 -8.69 4.18 -15.90
N ASN A 856 -8.03 5.17 -16.43
CA ASN A 856 -8.28 6.57 -16.07
C ASN A 856 -8.41 7.45 -17.31
N THR A 857 -9.15 8.53 -17.17
CA THR A 857 -9.31 9.55 -18.21
C THR A 857 -9.23 10.94 -17.58
N THR A 858 -8.53 11.85 -18.25
CA THR A 858 -8.44 13.25 -17.86
C THR A 858 -8.82 14.12 -19.05
N VAL A 859 -9.84 14.94 -18.89
CA VAL A 859 -10.23 15.97 -19.89
C VAL A 859 -10.02 17.33 -19.28
N THR A 860 -9.18 18.16 -19.91
CA THR A 860 -8.97 19.55 -19.48
C THR A 860 -9.62 20.50 -20.47
N LEU A 861 -10.53 21.33 -19.98
CA LEU A 861 -11.28 22.32 -20.76
C LEU A 861 -10.76 23.72 -20.43
N PHE A 862 -10.51 24.51 -21.49
CA PHE A 862 -10.09 25.90 -21.40
C PHE A 862 -8.87 26.13 -20.49
N GLN A 863 -8.03 25.09 -20.31
CA GLN A 863 -6.86 25.07 -19.41
C GLN A 863 -7.19 25.35 -17.94
N ARG A 864 -8.47 25.32 -17.54
CA ARG A 864 -8.96 25.67 -16.18
C ARG A 864 -9.84 24.64 -15.53
N LEU A 865 -10.70 23.97 -16.29
CA LEU A 865 -11.57 22.92 -15.77
C LEU A 865 -11.01 21.55 -16.15
N ARG A 866 -10.58 20.80 -15.16
CA ARG A 866 -10.09 19.44 -15.33
C ARG A 866 -11.13 18.46 -14.80
N LEU A 867 -11.57 17.56 -15.66
CA LEU A 867 -12.46 16.46 -15.35
C LEU A 867 -11.64 15.17 -15.34
N TYR A 868 -11.76 14.41 -14.28
CA TYR A 868 -11.04 13.14 -14.12
C TYR A 868 -12.01 12.02 -13.77
N GLY A 869 -11.81 10.87 -14.39
CA GLY A 869 -12.56 9.64 -14.10
C GLY A 869 -11.61 8.46 -14.00
N ARG A 870 -11.91 7.52 -13.07
CA ARG A 870 -11.14 6.29 -12.89
C ARG A 870 -12.04 5.12 -12.58
N VAL A 871 -11.78 4.01 -13.27
CA VAL A 871 -12.35 2.69 -13.02
C VAL A 871 -11.21 1.73 -12.68
N ASP A 872 -11.37 0.93 -11.66
CA ASP A 872 -10.41 -0.12 -11.34
C ASP A 872 -11.10 -1.38 -10.81
N GLY A 873 -10.35 -2.48 -10.79
CA GLY A 873 -10.79 -3.74 -10.26
C GLY A 873 -9.78 -4.86 -10.39
N ASN A 874 -10.15 -6.01 -9.92
CA ASN A 874 -9.37 -7.24 -10.00
C ASN A 874 -10.29 -8.46 -10.06
N GLY A 875 -9.75 -9.65 -10.33
CA GLY A 875 -10.57 -10.85 -10.41
C GLY A 875 -9.78 -12.10 -10.71
N GLY A 876 -10.49 -13.17 -11.14
CA GLY A 876 -9.93 -14.49 -11.32
C GLY A 876 -9.68 -15.24 -10.02
N HIS A 877 -10.45 -14.91 -8.97
CA HIS A 877 -10.32 -15.51 -7.65
C HIS A 877 -11.67 -15.73 -7.00
N LEU A 878 -11.66 -16.61 -6.03
CA LEU A 878 -12.78 -16.90 -5.16
C LEU A 878 -12.66 -16.19 -3.82
N GLN A 879 -13.80 -15.95 -3.20
CA GLN A 879 -13.91 -15.45 -1.83
C GLN A 879 -14.97 -16.25 -1.09
N SER A 880 -14.80 -16.50 0.19
CA SER A 880 -15.76 -17.15 1.06
C SER A 880 -16.39 -16.12 2.00
N ASP A 881 -17.68 -15.90 1.86
CA ASP A 881 -18.49 -15.01 2.70
C ASP A 881 -19.13 -15.83 3.82
N THR A 882 -18.67 -15.62 5.04
CA THR A 882 -19.17 -16.33 6.21
C THR A 882 -20.60 -15.91 6.58
N GLU A 883 -21.05 -14.75 6.11
CA GLU A 883 -22.40 -14.28 6.37
C GLU A 883 -23.44 -14.97 5.49
N ILE A 884 -23.15 -15.14 4.22
CA ILE A 884 -23.98 -15.96 3.33
C ILE A 884 -24.08 -17.39 3.90
N ARG A 885 -22.95 -17.95 4.36
CA ARG A 885 -22.93 -19.23 5.06
C ARG A 885 -23.79 -19.21 6.32
N ALA A 886 -23.69 -18.18 7.14
CA ALA A 886 -24.43 -18.07 8.41
C ALA A 886 -25.93 -17.96 8.18
N LEU A 887 -26.39 -17.13 7.22
CA LEU A 887 -27.79 -17.02 6.81
C LEU A 887 -28.41 -18.37 6.50
N HIS A 888 -27.70 -19.18 5.68
CA HIS A 888 -28.19 -20.52 5.34
C HIS A 888 -28.13 -21.48 6.53
N ASN A 889 -27.06 -21.47 7.29
CA ASN A 889 -26.92 -22.38 8.43
C ASN A 889 -27.93 -22.12 9.53
N GLN A 890 -28.29 -20.85 9.78
CA GLN A 890 -29.27 -20.45 10.78
C GLN A 890 -30.72 -20.66 10.30
N GLY A 891 -30.91 -20.93 9.01
CA GLY A 891 -32.23 -21.19 8.48
C GLY A 891 -33.03 -19.92 8.16
N SER A 892 -32.36 -18.78 8.00
CA SER A 892 -33.01 -17.48 7.75
C SER A 892 -33.22 -17.18 6.27
N THR A 893 -33.15 -18.17 5.38
CA THR A 893 -33.40 -18.00 3.95
C THR A 893 -34.59 -18.82 3.50
N GLU A 894 -35.29 -18.35 2.44
CA GLU A 894 -36.45 -19.04 1.87
C GLU A 894 -36.11 -20.48 1.43
N ALA A 895 -34.99 -20.65 0.72
CA ALA A 895 -34.55 -21.94 0.21
C ALA A 895 -34.29 -22.97 1.33
N VAL A 896 -33.77 -22.50 2.47
CA VAL A 896 -33.58 -23.38 3.63
C VAL A 896 -34.89 -23.74 4.33
N ILE A 897 -35.79 -22.78 4.47
CA ILE A 897 -37.09 -22.99 5.14
C ILE A 897 -37.99 -23.92 4.34
N LEU A 898 -38.04 -23.72 3.02
CA LEU A 898 -38.82 -24.57 2.10
C LEU A 898 -38.17 -25.94 1.89
N ARG A 899 -36.85 -26.06 2.16
CA ARG A 899 -36.06 -27.28 1.92
C ARG A 899 -36.24 -27.86 0.50
N ASN A 900 -36.39 -26.95 -0.49
CA ASN A 900 -36.67 -27.30 -1.88
C ASN A 900 -35.41 -27.33 -2.76
N ASP A 901 -34.25 -27.01 -2.23
CA ASP A 901 -32.96 -27.06 -2.92
C ASP A 901 -32.11 -28.22 -2.38
N PRO A 902 -32.01 -29.35 -3.11
CA PRO A 902 -31.25 -30.53 -2.67
C PRO A 902 -29.76 -30.25 -2.49
N LEU A 903 -29.17 -29.45 -3.37
CA LEU A 903 -27.73 -29.16 -3.30
C LEU A 903 -27.41 -28.31 -2.08
N LEU A 904 -28.23 -27.29 -1.78
CA LEU A 904 -28.07 -26.48 -0.59
C LEU A 904 -28.14 -27.32 0.70
N GLN A 905 -29.11 -28.24 0.77
CA GLN A 905 -29.22 -29.11 1.96
C GLN A 905 -27.99 -30.01 2.15
N VAL A 906 -27.40 -30.53 1.06
CA VAL A 906 -26.14 -31.30 1.14
C VAL A 906 -25.00 -30.43 1.59
N TYR A 907 -24.77 -29.26 0.96
CA TYR A 907 -23.67 -28.35 1.33
C TYR A 907 -23.76 -27.93 2.80
N ARG A 908 -24.94 -27.63 3.31
CA ARG A 908 -25.15 -27.32 4.74
C ARG A 908 -24.69 -28.44 5.66
N SER A 909 -24.78 -29.68 5.24
CA SER A 909 -24.46 -30.86 6.07
C SER A 909 -23.00 -31.27 5.98
N ILE A 910 -22.37 -31.16 4.80
CA ILE A 910 -21.01 -31.71 4.56
C ILE A 910 -19.94 -30.62 4.33
N GLU A 911 -20.32 -29.46 3.80
CA GLU A 911 -19.35 -28.40 3.42
C GLU A 911 -20.01 -27.02 3.47
N ALA A 912 -20.39 -26.57 4.67
CA ALA A 912 -21.08 -25.29 4.84
C ALA A 912 -20.33 -24.08 4.25
N ASP A 913 -18.99 -24.15 4.16
CA ASP A 913 -18.18 -23.08 3.58
C ASP A 913 -18.39 -22.93 2.05
N ALA A 914 -18.79 -24.00 1.36
CA ALA A 914 -19.09 -23.94 -0.07
C ALA A 914 -20.27 -23.02 -0.36
N VAL A 915 -21.24 -22.92 0.56
CA VAL A 915 -22.44 -22.09 0.42
C VAL A 915 -22.11 -20.60 0.28
N GLY A 916 -21.11 -20.13 1.01
CA GLY A 916 -20.66 -18.74 0.97
C GLY A 916 -19.54 -18.46 -0.04
N THR A 917 -19.08 -19.46 -0.81
CA THR A 917 -17.94 -19.28 -1.73
C THR A 917 -18.39 -18.84 -3.12
N TYR A 918 -17.83 -17.73 -3.63
CA TYR A 918 -18.24 -17.13 -4.91
C TYR A 918 -17.04 -16.51 -5.66
N GLN A 919 -17.24 -16.19 -6.96
CA GLN A 919 -16.27 -15.45 -7.78
C GLN A 919 -16.25 -13.98 -7.38
N ALA A 920 -15.09 -13.49 -6.93
CA ALA A 920 -14.97 -12.15 -6.34
C ALA A 920 -14.40 -11.08 -7.31
N GLY A 921 -14.48 -11.32 -8.63
CA GLY A 921 -14.07 -10.32 -9.61
C GLY A 921 -15.00 -9.12 -9.66
N PHE A 922 -14.43 -7.92 -9.82
CA PHE A 922 -15.20 -6.68 -9.91
C PHE A 922 -14.51 -5.60 -10.74
N LEU A 923 -15.30 -4.62 -11.20
CA LEU A 923 -14.88 -3.32 -11.71
C LEU A 923 -15.74 -2.24 -11.03
N ARG A 924 -15.09 -1.21 -10.49
CA ARG A 924 -15.72 -0.13 -9.72
C ARG A 924 -15.38 1.24 -10.30
N LEU A 925 -16.39 2.13 -10.37
CA LEU A 925 -16.16 3.55 -10.59
C LEU A 925 -15.51 4.13 -9.32
N ARG A 926 -14.19 4.18 -9.35
CA ARG A 926 -13.36 4.49 -8.18
C ARG A 926 -13.33 5.97 -7.86
N GLU A 927 -13.14 6.80 -8.89
CA GLU A 927 -12.98 8.24 -8.74
C GLU A 927 -13.69 8.95 -9.89
N LEU A 928 -14.40 10.02 -9.56
CA LEU A 928 -14.91 11.00 -10.50
C LEU A 928 -14.69 12.38 -9.89
N SER A 929 -13.94 13.27 -10.57
CA SER A 929 -13.68 14.59 -10.02
C SER A 929 -13.72 15.69 -11.06
N ALA A 930 -14.02 16.89 -10.59
CA ALA A 930 -13.93 18.14 -11.34
C ALA A 930 -13.10 19.13 -10.55
N THR A 931 -12.01 19.62 -11.14
CA THR A 931 -11.12 20.62 -10.53
C THR A 931 -11.11 21.87 -11.38
N TYR A 932 -11.44 23.01 -10.77
CA TYR A 932 -11.45 24.31 -11.44
C TYR A 932 -10.35 25.20 -10.86
N THR A 933 -9.48 25.71 -11.74
CA THR A 933 -8.46 26.71 -11.39
C THR A 933 -9.08 28.11 -11.51
N LEU A 934 -9.16 28.83 -10.40
CA LEU A 934 -9.77 30.14 -10.34
C LEU A 934 -8.94 31.18 -11.13
N SER A 935 -9.63 32.18 -11.65
CA SER A 935 -8.96 33.28 -12.36
C SER A 935 -8.08 34.12 -11.40
N PRO A 936 -6.88 34.54 -11.81
CA PRO A 936 -6.01 35.43 -11.01
C PRO A 936 -6.73 36.68 -10.48
N THR A 937 -7.70 37.20 -11.22
CA THR A 937 -8.48 38.39 -10.84
C THR A 937 -9.31 38.17 -9.57
N TYR A 938 -9.82 36.95 -9.33
CA TYR A 938 -10.56 36.64 -8.11
C TYR A 938 -9.60 36.25 -6.98
N VAL A 939 -8.54 35.55 -7.31
CA VAL A 939 -7.54 35.02 -6.36
C VAL A 939 -6.77 36.16 -5.70
N SER A 940 -6.38 37.19 -6.47
CA SER A 940 -5.66 38.36 -5.92
C SER A 940 -6.46 39.16 -4.88
N ARG A 941 -7.81 39.14 -4.95
CA ARG A 941 -8.67 39.75 -3.91
C ARG A 941 -8.59 39.04 -2.56
N LEU A 942 -8.18 37.79 -2.57
CA LEU A 942 -7.94 36.96 -1.37
C LEU A 942 -6.48 37.09 -0.87
N GLY A 943 -5.64 37.88 -1.54
CA GLY A 943 -4.21 37.96 -1.24
C GLY A 943 -3.41 36.75 -1.68
N ALA A 944 -4.01 35.81 -2.41
CA ALA A 944 -3.37 34.58 -2.85
C ALA A 944 -2.81 34.72 -4.29
N SER A 945 -1.80 33.93 -4.59
CA SER A 945 -1.17 33.82 -5.91
C SER A 945 -1.87 32.80 -6.82
N GLY A 946 -2.54 31.80 -6.22
CA GLY A 946 -3.28 30.73 -6.91
C GLY A 946 -4.39 30.16 -6.04
N ALA A 947 -5.44 29.65 -6.71
CA ALA A 947 -6.52 28.94 -6.02
C ALA A 947 -7.14 27.88 -6.92
N THR A 948 -7.43 26.70 -6.35
CA THR A 948 -8.17 25.62 -7.01
C THR A 948 -9.31 25.14 -6.15
N LEU A 949 -10.45 24.86 -6.78
CA LEU A 949 -11.60 24.23 -6.17
C LEU A 949 -11.83 22.88 -6.83
N SER A 950 -11.83 21.82 -6.05
CA SER A 950 -12.06 20.44 -6.53
C SER A 950 -13.28 19.85 -5.85
N VAL A 951 -14.11 19.14 -6.62
CA VAL A 951 -15.17 18.27 -6.10
C VAL A 951 -14.86 16.86 -6.59
N ALA A 952 -14.78 15.90 -5.68
CA ALA A 952 -14.44 14.54 -5.99
C ALA A 952 -15.41 13.56 -5.34
N GLY A 953 -15.91 12.60 -6.14
CA GLY A 953 -16.66 11.44 -5.66
C GLY A 953 -15.78 10.19 -5.71
N ARG A 954 -15.88 9.32 -4.69
CA ARG A 954 -15.12 8.07 -4.61
C ARG A 954 -16.04 6.89 -4.32
N ASN A 955 -15.68 5.70 -4.85
CA ASN A 955 -16.40 4.43 -4.69
C ASN A 955 -17.89 4.54 -5.07
N LEU A 956 -18.20 5.31 -6.13
CA LEU A 956 -19.56 5.73 -6.44
C LEU A 956 -20.46 4.59 -6.89
N SER A 957 -19.93 3.62 -7.64
CA SER A 957 -20.72 2.51 -8.18
C SER A 957 -19.86 1.29 -8.49
N MET A 958 -20.41 0.13 -8.24
CA MET A 958 -19.95 -1.15 -8.80
C MET A 958 -20.47 -1.25 -10.24
N LEU A 959 -19.55 -1.24 -11.23
CA LEU A 959 -19.92 -1.29 -12.64
C LEU A 959 -20.14 -2.73 -13.12
N TRP A 960 -19.36 -3.66 -12.56
CA TRP A 960 -19.44 -5.07 -12.85
C TRP A 960 -18.94 -5.89 -11.66
N THR A 961 -19.55 -7.04 -11.45
CA THR A 961 -19.07 -8.06 -10.51
C THR A 961 -19.31 -9.46 -11.08
N ALA A 962 -18.34 -10.34 -10.90
CA ALA A 962 -18.44 -11.74 -11.27
C ALA A 962 -19.47 -12.49 -10.39
N ALA A 963 -19.73 -11.99 -9.18
CA ALA A 963 -20.72 -12.58 -8.28
C ALA A 963 -22.15 -12.61 -8.86
N GLN A 964 -22.51 -11.68 -9.74
CA GLN A 964 -23.83 -11.63 -10.38
C GLN A 964 -24.06 -12.73 -11.42
N GLY A 965 -22.99 -13.28 -12.01
CA GLY A 965 -23.09 -14.34 -13.03
C GLY A 965 -23.22 -15.76 -12.50
N TRP A 966 -23.12 -15.94 -11.18
CA TRP A 966 -23.08 -17.27 -10.56
C TRP A 966 -24.46 -17.86 -10.29
N ASN A 967 -25.54 -17.09 -10.45
CA ASN A 967 -26.91 -17.56 -10.38
C ASN A 967 -27.33 -18.41 -11.59
N THR A 968 -26.53 -18.47 -12.64
CA THR A 968 -26.78 -19.30 -13.82
C THR A 968 -25.70 -20.38 -13.91
N SER A 969 -26.16 -21.61 -14.05
CA SER A 969 -25.34 -22.78 -14.32
C SER A 969 -24.29 -22.49 -15.40
N ARG A 970 -23.03 -22.54 -15.10
CA ARG A 970 -22.01 -22.75 -16.09
C ARG A 970 -22.07 -24.24 -16.43
N ASP A 971 -22.44 -24.53 -17.66
CA ASP A 971 -22.55 -25.88 -18.20
C ASP A 971 -23.64 -26.80 -17.56
N GLY A 972 -24.78 -26.26 -17.08
CA GLY A 972 -25.84 -27.04 -16.49
C GLY A 972 -25.60 -27.51 -15.06
N GLU A 973 -24.47 -27.14 -14.44
CA GLU A 973 -24.21 -27.44 -13.04
C GLU A 973 -24.77 -26.34 -12.13
N VAL A 974 -25.77 -26.70 -11.33
CA VAL A 974 -26.37 -25.80 -10.35
C VAL A 974 -25.33 -25.47 -9.28
N TYR A 975 -24.97 -24.24 -9.21
CA TYR A 975 -24.26 -23.67 -8.10
C TYR A 975 -25.25 -22.93 -7.19
N VAL A 976 -25.12 -23.05 -5.90
CA VAL A 976 -26.05 -22.45 -4.95
C VAL A 976 -25.72 -20.97 -4.75
N PRO A 977 -26.32 -20.07 -5.48
CA PRO A 977 -26.43 -18.71 -5.07
C PRO A 977 -27.87 -18.44 -4.69
N ILE A 978 -28.00 -17.67 -3.73
CA ILE A 978 -29.23 -17.18 -3.22
C ILE A 978 -29.82 -16.23 -4.27
N ALA A 979 -30.85 -16.66 -4.98
CA ALA A 979 -31.57 -15.74 -5.84
C ALA A 979 -32.03 -14.54 -5.01
N GLY A 980 -31.53 -13.33 -5.35
CA GLY A 980 -31.92 -12.09 -4.69
C GLY A 980 -31.04 -11.67 -3.50
N GLN A 981 -30.06 -12.44 -3.05
CA GLN A 981 -29.12 -12.00 -2.04
C GLN A 981 -27.86 -11.40 -2.69
N HIS A 982 -27.51 -10.20 -2.29
CA HIS A 982 -26.35 -9.50 -2.79
C HIS A 982 -25.13 -9.83 -1.92
N VAL A 983 -24.04 -10.23 -2.57
CA VAL A 983 -22.72 -10.20 -1.94
C VAL A 983 -22.46 -8.78 -1.43
N TRP A 984 -22.04 -8.66 -0.18
CA TRP A 984 -21.82 -7.36 0.45
C TRP A 984 -20.84 -6.50 -0.34
N ASP A 985 -19.66 -7.01 -0.61
CA ASP A 985 -18.71 -6.36 -1.50
C ASP A 985 -17.53 -7.31 -1.82
N PRO A 986 -17.23 -7.61 -3.09
CA PRO A 986 -16.15 -8.52 -3.46
C PRO A 986 -14.73 -7.94 -3.24
N GLU A 987 -14.61 -6.65 -2.90
CA GLU A 987 -13.32 -6.00 -2.66
C GLU A 987 -12.76 -6.25 -1.26
N ILE A 988 -13.63 -6.52 -0.28
CA ILE A 988 -13.25 -6.61 1.13
C ILE A 988 -12.54 -7.93 1.40
N ARG A 989 -11.49 -7.87 2.24
CA ARG A 989 -10.74 -9.05 2.67
C ARG A 989 -10.30 -8.93 4.12
N ALA A 990 -10.38 -10.03 4.86
CA ALA A 990 -9.77 -10.11 6.18
C ALA A 990 -8.25 -9.88 6.10
N VAL A 991 -7.74 -8.98 6.94
CA VAL A 991 -6.32 -8.62 6.96
C VAL A 991 -5.46 -9.78 7.47
N GLY A 992 -4.31 -9.99 6.84
CA GLY A 992 -3.30 -10.95 7.29
C GLY A 992 -3.55 -12.39 6.86
N GLN A 993 -4.63 -12.69 6.15
CA GLN A 993 -4.93 -14.04 5.69
C GLN A 993 -4.62 -14.21 4.19
N LEU A 994 -4.00 -15.32 3.84
CA LEU A 994 -3.88 -15.77 2.45
C LEU A 994 -5.22 -16.36 1.95
N SER A 995 -6.08 -16.81 2.87
CA SER A 995 -7.45 -17.23 2.57
C SER A 995 -8.37 -16.03 2.46
N ASN A 996 -9.23 -16.04 1.44
CA ASN A 996 -10.26 -15.03 1.24
C ASN A 996 -11.57 -15.41 1.95
N GLY A 997 -11.50 -15.75 3.25
CA GLY A 997 -12.68 -15.78 4.09
C GLY A 997 -12.83 -14.42 4.77
N PHE A 998 -13.98 -13.77 4.67
CA PHE A 998 -14.28 -12.60 5.49
C PHE A 998 -15.53 -12.89 6.35
N GLN A 999 -15.56 -12.22 7.48
CA GLN A 999 -16.71 -12.18 8.37
C GLN A 999 -17.29 -10.78 8.25
N THR A 1000 -18.58 -10.58 8.42
CA THR A 1000 -19.32 -9.31 8.45
C THR A 1000 -18.45 -8.06 8.63
N ILE A 1001 -18.03 -7.49 7.53
CA ILE A 1001 -17.13 -6.32 7.52
C ILE A 1001 -17.83 -5.18 6.76
N LEU A 1002 -17.72 -3.96 7.26
CA LEU A 1002 -18.28 -2.77 6.60
C LEU A 1002 -17.72 -2.62 5.18
N PRO A 1003 -18.57 -2.61 4.13
CA PRO A 1003 -18.11 -2.39 2.76
C PRO A 1003 -17.45 -1.02 2.56
N PRO A 1004 -16.60 -0.84 1.53
CA PRO A 1004 -16.06 0.46 1.18
C PRO A 1004 -17.17 1.48 0.97
N THR A 1005 -17.13 2.57 1.74
CA THR A 1005 -18.15 3.63 1.69
C THR A 1005 -17.96 4.52 0.47
N ALA A 1006 -19.06 4.97 -0.11
CA ALA A 1006 -19.04 6.03 -1.11
C ALA A 1006 -18.82 7.39 -0.41
N SER A 1007 -18.21 8.36 -1.11
CA SER A 1007 -18.00 9.69 -0.53
C SER A 1007 -17.99 10.78 -1.59
N PHE A 1008 -18.40 12.00 -1.16
CA PHE A 1008 -18.10 13.25 -1.87
C PHE A 1008 -17.23 14.14 -1.00
N THR A 1009 -16.26 14.79 -1.65
CA THR A 1009 -15.32 15.69 -0.96
C THR A 1009 -15.09 16.93 -1.81
N THR A 1010 -15.27 18.11 -1.20
CA THR A 1010 -14.90 19.40 -1.78
C THR A 1010 -13.59 19.86 -1.15
N THR A 1011 -12.63 20.25 -1.98
CA THR A 1011 -11.32 20.72 -1.54
C THR A 1011 -11.03 22.10 -2.13
N LEU A 1012 -10.72 23.06 -1.28
CA LEU A 1012 -10.21 24.36 -1.66
C LEU A 1012 -8.73 24.44 -1.32
N ARG A 1013 -7.91 24.74 -2.30
CA ARG A 1013 -6.46 24.93 -2.13
C ARG A 1013 -6.11 26.38 -2.50
N LEU A 1014 -5.41 27.07 -1.61
CA LEU A 1014 -4.94 28.45 -1.76
C LEU A 1014 -3.42 28.46 -1.67
N ASN A 1015 -2.78 29.18 -2.60
CA ASN A 1015 -1.34 29.39 -2.64
C ASN A 1015 -1.08 30.91 -2.46
N PHE A 1016 -0.20 31.27 -1.53
CA PHE A 1016 0.14 32.65 -1.21
C PHE A 1016 1.58 32.98 -1.54
#